data_eed379d40d479e068247da58fbc5d370
#
_entry.id   eed379d40d479e068247da58fbc5d370
#
_cell.length_a   1.000
_cell.length_b   1.000
_cell.length_c   1.000
_cell.angle_alpha   90.00
_cell.angle_beta   90.00
_cell.angle_gamma   90.00
#
_symmetry.space_group_name_H-M   'P 1'
#
loop_
_entity.id
_entity.type
_entity.pdbx_description
1 polymer ?
#
loop_
_entity_poly.entity_id
_entity_poly.type
_entity_poly.pdbx_seq_one_letter_code
_entity_poly.pdbx_strand_id
1 'polypeptide(L)'
;MGPGGWGGGSRFEYQKVERPKNLKDLPRYLKELFGGFFYRLGYIFVIVWKASPLILFTMVFIALFDGIMPVIGSIISSSVLDELQLVIADRVLAEELGIGYTASFWGSAVLSMLIVLFVYRICNRVVSRISNSIIRIAGEKVTNQVKVQIMEKAKTIDLASFDIPAFYEKLENANREAGHRPIQTLQSTFSMISTVIQLVSYIIILARIPDMWWMPVGVVLITIPSAVISFVYRKKHFQYVRWRSKDRRQLSYYSGLLVNKDLVKEIRIFDLADTFIDRYNTVFKKYYAGLRKLIIEESAWLIVIAIISAVVNCIFYAVIAFGVLVGRFTIGNYNLYTGALSSIANCVTSFINTSASVYEGTLFIDNLISFMKERPTIVCTAEIPKKIDKDAPHTIVFEDVSFSYPGTDRKVIKNLSTTFRPGETVVLVGLNGAGKTTLVKLLTRLYDPTEGRILLDGKDIKEYDVRELYDHFGIIFQDFGKYAVTAAENIAFGNIHETEDRAKVEECARQANAEDYIARLPEGYDTPLMRIFEKEGIELSGGQWQKLAIARAFYRDSEIMILDEPTASLDPMAEQEIFNQFDTLREGKTTIFVSHRLSSAVIASKILVLEYGELIEEGNHHELMAKKGKYYDLFTTQAKRYLEGGRDFEMEEEERPQRRRARRGEEF
;
A
#
# COMPACT_ATOMS: atom_id res chain seq x y z
N MET A 1 -20.01 12.83 -36.95
CA MET A 1 -18.89 12.00 -36.49
C MET A 1 -18.45 12.56 -35.13
N GLY A 2 -18.87 11.96 -34.02
CA GLY A 2 -18.56 12.39 -32.66
C GLY A 2 -17.30 11.72 -32.15
N PRO A 3 -16.55 12.33 -31.24
CA PRO A 3 -15.28 11.78 -30.72
C PRO A 3 -15.55 10.60 -29.80
N GLY A 4 -14.91 9.47 -30.09
CA GLY A 4 -14.98 8.23 -29.33
C GLY A 4 -14.50 8.41 -27.88
N GLY A 5 -15.32 7.98 -26.95
CA GLY A 5 -15.08 8.08 -25.51
C GLY A 5 -14.00 7.11 -25.07
N TRP A 6 -12.95 7.64 -24.48
CA TRP A 6 -12.00 6.93 -23.62
C TRP A 6 -12.68 6.62 -22.28
N GLY A 7 -13.26 5.43 -22.17
CA GLY A 7 -14.01 4.96 -20.99
C GLY A 7 -13.64 3.57 -20.55
N GLY A 8 -12.34 3.28 -20.41
CA GLY A 8 -11.83 2.05 -19.79
C GLY A 8 -11.42 2.23 -18.34
N GLY A 9 -12.25 2.85 -17.51
CA GLY A 9 -12.10 2.78 -16.06
C GLY A 9 -12.76 1.51 -15.57
N SER A 10 -11.99 0.52 -15.09
CA SER A 10 -12.52 -0.64 -14.39
C SER A 10 -13.47 -0.15 -13.29
N ARG A 11 -14.77 -0.25 -13.57
CA ARG A 11 -15.80 -0.15 -12.54
C ARG A 11 -15.49 -1.27 -11.57
N PHE A 12 -14.98 -0.95 -10.39
CA PHE A 12 -15.09 -1.84 -9.25
C PHE A 12 -16.58 -2.18 -9.12
N GLU A 13 -17.00 -3.28 -9.67
CA GLU A 13 -18.25 -3.93 -9.31
C GLU A 13 -18.08 -4.50 -7.90
N TYR A 14 -18.16 -3.60 -6.89
CA TYR A 14 -18.83 -4.06 -5.68
C TYR A 14 -20.15 -4.64 -6.18
N GLN A 15 -20.40 -5.92 -5.90
CA GLN A 15 -21.72 -6.48 -6.10
C GLN A 15 -22.70 -5.50 -5.45
N LYS A 16 -23.26 -4.64 -6.28
CA LYS A 16 -24.33 -3.73 -5.88
C LYS A 16 -25.46 -4.67 -5.53
N VAL A 17 -25.59 -4.98 -4.24
CA VAL A 17 -26.80 -5.64 -3.78
C VAL A 17 -27.93 -4.73 -4.25
N GLU A 18 -28.64 -5.14 -5.31
CA GLU A 18 -29.70 -4.36 -5.90
C GLU A 18 -30.75 -4.08 -4.82
N ARG A 19 -31.19 -2.83 -4.74
CA ARG A 19 -32.22 -2.46 -3.75
C ARG A 19 -33.47 -3.29 -4.00
N PRO A 20 -34.07 -3.86 -2.95
CA PRO A 20 -35.29 -4.62 -3.10
C PRO A 20 -36.36 -3.70 -3.72
N LYS A 21 -36.88 -4.12 -4.85
CA LYS A 21 -38.00 -3.41 -5.51
C LYS A 21 -39.31 -3.69 -4.81
N ASN A 22 -39.40 -4.82 -4.07
CA ASN A 22 -40.56 -5.23 -3.31
C ASN A 22 -40.17 -5.68 -1.89
N LEU A 23 -41.12 -5.55 -0.95
CA LEU A 23 -40.96 -6.02 0.44
C LEU A 23 -40.61 -7.55 0.52
N LYS A 24 -40.99 -8.34 -0.48
CA LYS A 24 -40.68 -9.77 -0.56
C LYS A 24 -39.20 -10.06 -0.80
N ASP A 25 -38.46 -9.14 -1.42
CA ASP A 25 -37.03 -9.26 -1.71
C ASP A 25 -36.16 -8.79 -0.53
N LEU A 26 -36.76 -8.18 0.48
CA LEU A 26 -36.07 -7.66 1.66
C LEU A 26 -35.28 -8.71 2.43
N PRO A 27 -35.78 -9.94 2.69
CA PRO A 27 -35.01 -10.97 3.39
C PRO A 27 -33.77 -11.40 2.61
N ARG A 28 -33.89 -11.54 1.28
CA ARG A 28 -32.77 -11.88 0.41
C ARG A 28 -31.72 -10.76 0.39
N TYR A 29 -32.16 -9.51 0.26
CA TYR A 29 -31.31 -8.34 0.33
C TYR A 29 -30.57 -8.24 1.67
N LEU A 30 -31.27 -8.45 2.78
CA LEU A 30 -30.65 -8.48 4.11
C LEU A 30 -29.67 -9.64 4.27
N LYS A 31 -30.00 -10.82 3.77
CA LYS A 31 -29.09 -11.99 3.81
C LYS A 31 -27.80 -11.74 3.03
N GLU A 32 -27.88 -11.14 1.85
CA GLU A 32 -26.70 -10.80 1.04
C GLU A 32 -25.88 -9.66 1.68
N LEU A 33 -26.54 -8.65 2.22
CA LEU A 33 -25.88 -7.54 2.92
C LEU A 33 -25.17 -8.01 4.20
N PHE A 34 -25.87 -8.76 5.04
CA PHE A 34 -25.32 -9.25 6.31
C PHE A 34 -24.37 -10.43 6.12
N GLY A 35 -24.59 -11.29 5.13
CA GLY A 35 -23.69 -12.43 4.86
C GLY A 35 -22.28 -11.99 4.50
N GLY A 36 -22.13 -11.01 3.62
CA GLY A 36 -20.84 -10.42 3.30
C GLY A 36 -20.19 -9.71 4.48
N PHE A 37 -20.99 -9.01 5.29
CA PHE A 37 -20.51 -8.33 6.50
C PHE A 37 -19.93 -9.31 7.53
N PHE A 38 -20.68 -10.36 7.87
CA PHE A 38 -20.23 -11.37 8.85
C PHE A 38 -19.02 -12.16 8.36
N TYR A 39 -18.93 -12.45 7.06
CA TYR A 39 -17.76 -13.09 6.48
C TYR A 39 -16.50 -12.22 6.67
N ARG A 40 -16.58 -10.93 6.37
CA ARG A 40 -15.45 -9.98 6.53
C ARG A 40 -15.05 -9.84 7.99
N LEU A 41 -16.04 -9.71 8.87
CA LEU A 41 -15.79 -9.63 10.30
C LEU A 41 -15.13 -10.93 10.82
N GLY A 42 -15.63 -12.10 10.40
CA GLY A 42 -15.02 -13.39 10.72
C GLY A 42 -13.58 -13.51 10.23
N TYR A 43 -13.29 -12.98 9.03
CA TYR A 43 -11.92 -12.93 8.50
C TYR A 43 -10.98 -12.10 9.38
N ILE A 44 -11.43 -10.94 9.86
CA ILE A 44 -10.67 -10.09 10.80
C ILE A 44 -10.42 -10.85 12.12
N PHE A 45 -11.44 -11.51 12.65
CA PHE A 45 -11.29 -12.33 13.86
C PHE A 45 -10.21 -13.42 13.68
N VAL A 46 -10.21 -14.13 12.55
CA VAL A 46 -9.20 -15.16 12.26
C VAL A 46 -7.79 -14.58 12.17
N ILE A 47 -7.62 -13.44 11.50
CA ILE A 47 -6.31 -12.77 11.41
C ILE A 47 -5.79 -12.42 12.81
N VAL A 48 -6.63 -11.77 13.62
CA VAL A 48 -6.23 -11.32 14.95
C VAL A 48 -6.01 -12.50 15.90
N TRP A 49 -6.83 -13.56 15.80
CA TRP A 49 -6.64 -14.79 16.55
C TRP A 49 -5.27 -15.43 16.27
N LYS A 50 -4.90 -15.55 14.99
CA LYS A 50 -3.59 -16.10 14.58
C LYS A 50 -2.42 -15.25 15.06
N ALA A 51 -2.58 -13.92 15.11
CA ALA A 51 -1.54 -13.00 15.54
C ALA A 51 -1.37 -12.97 17.07
N SER A 52 -2.46 -12.84 17.79
CA SER A 52 -2.47 -12.76 19.25
C SER A 52 -3.88 -13.03 19.81
N PRO A 53 -4.15 -14.24 20.30
CA PRO A 53 -5.42 -14.57 20.95
C PRO A 53 -5.72 -13.67 22.18
N LEU A 54 -4.67 -13.24 22.89
CA LEU A 54 -4.79 -12.36 24.06
C LEU A 54 -5.58 -11.08 23.77
N ILE A 55 -5.44 -10.51 22.56
CA ILE A 55 -6.22 -9.32 22.18
C ILE A 55 -7.71 -9.58 22.26
N LEU A 56 -8.18 -10.70 21.69
CA LEU A 56 -9.61 -11.00 21.66
C LEU A 56 -10.17 -11.22 23.06
N PHE A 57 -9.45 -11.96 23.92
CA PHE A 57 -9.85 -12.11 25.32
C PHE A 57 -9.91 -10.78 26.05
N THR A 58 -8.91 -9.92 25.87
CA THR A 58 -8.89 -8.58 26.45
C THR A 58 -10.05 -7.72 25.93
N MET A 59 -10.36 -7.77 24.63
CA MET A 59 -11.47 -7.02 24.04
C MET A 59 -12.84 -7.51 24.55
N VAL A 60 -13.04 -8.83 24.71
CA VAL A 60 -14.25 -9.41 25.32
C VAL A 60 -14.39 -8.93 26.77
N PHE A 61 -13.31 -9.04 27.55
CA PHE A 61 -13.30 -8.58 28.94
C PHE A 61 -13.67 -7.09 29.03
N ILE A 62 -13.03 -6.23 28.21
CA ILE A 62 -13.34 -4.80 28.17
C ILE A 62 -14.79 -4.55 27.78
N ALA A 63 -15.31 -5.26 26.77
CA ALA A 63 -16.69 -5.06 26.34
C ALA A 63 -17.70 -5.34 27.46
N LEU A 64 -17.46 -6.39 28.24
CA LEU A 64 -18.26 -6.71 29.42
C LEU A 64 -18.06 -5.69 30.54
N PHE A 65 -16.81 -5.35 30.81
CA PHE A 65 -16.44 -4.39 31.85
C PHE A 65 -17.00 -3.00 31.59
N ASP A 66 -16.72 -2.42 30.40
CA ASP A 66 -17.23 -1.11 29.99
C ASP A 66 -18.75 -1.10 29.77
N GLY A 67 -19.36 -2.28 29.55
CA GLY A 67 -20.79 -2.44 29.45
C GLY A 67 -21.51 -2.32 30.81
N ILE A 68 -20.92 -2.88 31.86
CA ILE A 68 -21.55 -3.00 33.19
C ILE A 68 -21.08 -1.90 34.15
N MET A 69 -19.81 -1.56 34.14
CA MET A 69 -19.21 -0.65 35.13
C MET A 69 -19.84 0.74 35.19
N PRO A 70 -20.21 1.42 34.10
CA PRO A 70 -20.87 2.72 34.18
C PRO A 70 -22.22 2.68 34.94
N VAL A 71 -22.94 1.56 34.79
CA VAL A 71 -24.21 1.35 35.47
C VAL A 71 -24.00 1.18 36.99
N ILE A 72 -23.02 0.36 37.38
CA ILE A 72 -22.61 0.21 38.79
C ILE A 72 -22.19 1.57 39.39
N GLY A 73 -21.39 2.34 38.62
CA GLY A 73 -20.98 3.68 39.04
C GLY A 73 -22.12 4.65 39.26
N SER A 74 -23.17 4.58 38.41
CA SER A 74 -24.38 5.38 38.58
C SER A 74 -25.15 4.99 39.86
N ILE A 75 -25.25 3.68 40.14
CA ILE A 75 -25.92 3.18 41.35
C ILE A 75 -25.15 3.61 42.63
N ILE A 76 -23.84 3.42 42.65
CA ILE A 76 -22.98 3.84 43.78
C ILE A 76 -23.12 5.35 44.02
N SER A 77 -23.09 6.16 42.95
CA SER A 77 -23.25 7.61 43.03
C SER A 77 -24.60 8.02 43.58
N SER A 78 -25.68 7.31 43.22
CA SER A 78 -27.02 7.50 43.75
C SER A 78 -27.05 7.19 45.24
N SER A 79 -26.47 6.06 45.68
CA SER A 79 -26.45 5.67 47.09
C SER A 79 -25.69 6.66 47.97
N VAL A 80 -24.60 7.27 47.48
CA VAL A 80 -23.88 8.34 48.18
C VAL A 80 -24.79 9.54 48.44
N LEU A 81 -25.64 9.93 47.45
CA LEU A 81 -26.54 11.04 47.60
C LEU A 81 -27.69 10.72 48.55
N ASP A 82 -28.18 9.49 48.56
CA ASP A 82 -29.21 9.04 49.50
C ASP A 82 -28.74 9.05 50.97
N GLU A 83 -27.51 8.55 51.21
CA GLU A 83 -26.91 8.61 52.56
C GLU A 83 -26.67 10.05 53.03
N LEU A 84 -26.23 10.94 52.10
CA LEU A 84 -26.10 12.36 52.39
C LEU A 84 -27.45 12.98 52.77
N GLN A 85 -28.52 12.63 52.05
CA GLN A 85 -29.87 13.10 52.35
C GLN A 85 -30.34 12.64 53.74
N LEU A 86 -30.11 11.38 54.12
CA LEU A 86 -30.43 10.83 55.40
C LEU A 86 -29.72 11.58 56.56
N VAL A 87 -28.39 11.78 56.42
CA VAL A 87 -27.61 12.52 57.41
C VAL A 87 -28.07 13.97 57.57
N ILE A 88 -28.45 14.62 56.51
CA ILE A 88 -29.00 15.99 56.54
C ILE A 88 -30.38 15.99 57.24
N ALA A 89 -31.26 15.04 56.95
CA ALA A 89 -32.56 14.91 57.57
C ALA A 89 -32.46 14.65 59.07
N ASP A 90 -31.56 13.72 59.48
CA ASP A 90 -31.27 13.43 60.86
C ASP A 90 -30.75 14.65 61.66
N ARG A 91 -29.90 15.46 61.02
CA ARG A 91 -29.39 16.72 61.59
C ARG A 91 -30.53 17.75 61.79
N VAL A 92 -31.37 17.97 60.78
CA VAL A 92 -32.50 18.90 60.89
C VAL A 92 -33.45 18.45 61.97
N LEU A 93 -33.77 17.17 62.06
CA LEU A 93 -34.63 16.61 63.11
C LEU A 93 -34.02 16.78 64.50
N ALA A 94 -32.70 16.58 64.65
CA ALA A 94 -32.00 16.78 65.92
C ALA A 94 -32.02 18.26 66.35
N GLU A 95 -31.86 19.21 65.44
CA GLU A 95 -31.98 20.66 65.69
C GLU A 95 -33.42 21.02 66.13
N GLU A 96 -34.46 20.48 65.49
CA GLU A 96 -35.86 20.71 65.87
C GLU A 96 -36.21 20.15 67.22
N LEU A 97 -35.65 19.01 67.61
CA LEU A 97 -35.83 18.36 68.91
C LEU A 97 -34.93 18.92 70.00
N GLY A 98 -34.04 19.87 69.72
CA GLY A 98 -33.10 20.45 70.67
C GLY A 98 -32.06 19.46 71.21
N ILE A 99 -31.84 18.35 70.48
CA ILE A 99 -30.89 17.33 70.83
C ILE A 99 -29.57 17.65 70.13
N GLY A 100 -28.44 17.71 70.87
CA GLY A 100 -27.13 17.93 70.26
C GLY A 100 -26.73 16.83 69.26
N TYR A 101 -26.56 17.21 67.96
CA TYR A 101 -26.14 16.28 66.91
C TYR A 101 -24.64 15.96 67.01
N THR A 102 -24.32 14.73 67.40
CA THR A 102 -22.92 14.27 67.64
C THR A 102 -22.41 13.32 66.60
N ALA A 103 -22.98 13.30 65.41
CA ALA A 103 -22.52 12.38 64.37
C ALA A 103 -21.08 12.70 63.93
N SER A 104 -20.20 11.73 64.12
CA SER A 104 -18.83 11.80 63.61
C SER A 104 -18.81 11.45 62.13
N PHE A 105 -18.33 12.37 61.29
CA PHE A 105 -18.13 12.12 59.83
C PHE A 105 -17.31 10.84 59.61
N TRP A 106 -16.32 10.60 60.43
CA TRP A 106 -15.37 9.46 60.29
C TRP A 106 -16.00 8.09 60.54
N GLY A 107 -17.15 8.00 61.15
CA GLY A 107 -17.89 6.76 61.38
C GLY A 107 -19.19 6.67 60.58
N SER A 108 -19.43 7.62 59.70
CA SER A 108 -20.71 7.72 58.95
C SER A 108 -20.76 6.75 57.74
N ALA A 109 -21.94 6.30 57.39
CA ALA A 109 -22.22 5.53 56.20
C ALA A 109 -21.81 6.30 54.92
N VAL A 110 -21.89 7.65 54.96
CA VAL A 110 -21.43 8.52 53.87
C VAL A 110 -19.97 8.32 53.53
N LEU A 111 -19.08 8.29 54.55
CA LEU A 111 -17.64 8.06 54.32
C LEU A 111 -17.39 6.70 53.71
N SER A 112 -18.05 5.65 54.20
CA SER A 112 -17.91 4.29 53.62
C SER A 112 -18.33 4.24 52.16
N MET A 113 -19.46 4.88 51.78
CA MET A 113 -19.91 4.96 50.38
C MET A 113 -18.99 5.81 49.49
N LEU A 114 -18.41 6.88 50.04
CA LEU A 114 -17.39 7.67 49.32
C LEU A 114 -16.13 6.86 49.08
N ILE A 115 -15.67 6.04 50.02
CA ILE A 115 -14.54 5.13 49.83
C ILE A 115 -14.87 4.12 48.72
N VAL A 116 -16.06 3.52 48.72
CA VAL A 116 -16.50 2.59 47.68
C VAL A 116 -16.51 3.27 46.32
N LEU A 117 -17.05 4.51 46.24
CA LEU A 117 -17.03 5.28 44.99
C LEU A 117 -15.63 5.58 44.49
N PHE A 118 -14.72 5.91 45.40
CA PHE A 118 -13.33 6.21 45.10
C PHE A 118 -12.58 4.96 44.62
N VAL A 119 -12.72 3.83 45.28
CA VAL A 119 -12.16 2.53 44.88
C VAL A 119 -12.70 2.13 43.51
N TYR A 120 -14.01 2.24 43.32
CA TYR A 120 -14.64 2.01 42.00
C TYR A 120 -13.99 2.85 40.89
N ARG A 121 -13.82 4.17 41.10
CA ARG A 121 -13.21 5.07 40.11
C ARG A 121 -11.76 4.71 39.82
N ILE A 122 -10.98 4.34 40.83
CA ILE A 122 -9.60 3.89 40.65
C ILE A 122 -9.58 2.58 39.86
N CYS A 123 -10.35 1.57 40.26
CA CYS A 123 -10.42 0.28 39.55
C CYS A 123 -10.80 0.48 38.08
N ASN A 124 -11.82 1.28 37.81
CA ASN A 124 -12.27 1.56 36.42
C ASN A 124 -11.14 2.20 35.58
N ARG A 125 -10.43 3.21 36.14
CA ARG A 125 -9.34 3.86 35.43
C ARG A 125 -8.15 2.91 35.22
N VAL A 126 -7.78 2.13 36.22
CA VAL A 126 -6.65 1.20 36.14
C VAL A 126 -6.91 0.10 35.13
N VAL A 127 -8.08 -0.53 35.18
CA VAL A 127 -8.48 -1.59 34.25
C VAL A 127 -8.53 -1.06 32.83
N SER A 128 -9.20 0.06 32.58
CA SER A 128 -9.28 0.68 31.24
C SER A 128 -7.88 1.04 30.72
N ARG A 129 -6.97 1.55 31.60
CA ARG A 129 -5.61 1.91 31.18
C ARG A 129 -4.77 0.71 30.79
N ILE A 130 -4.79 -0.35 31.64
CA ILE A 130 -4.06 -1.59 31.38
C ILE A 130 -4.57 -2.26 30.10
N SER A 131 -5.88 -2.38 29.96
CA SER A 131 -6.50 -3.01 28.80
C SER A 131 -6.20 -2.28 27.49
N ASN A 132 -6.28 -0.95 27.49
CA ASN A 132 -5.90 -0.15 26.31
C ASN A 132 -4.41 -0.29 25.96
N SER A 133 -3.54 -0.43 26.98
CA SER A 133 -2.11 -0.66 26.74
C SER A 133 -1.86 -2.04 26.13
N ILE A 134 -2.54 -3.09 26.61
CA ILE A 134 -2.45 -4.45 26.05
C ILE A 134 -2.91 -4.45 24.60
N ILE A 135 -4.07 -3.84 24.30
CA ILE A 135 -4.60 -3.78 22.92
C ILE A 135 -3.63 -3.03 22.01
N ARG A 136 -3.02 -1.94 22.48
CA ARG A 136 -2.07 -1.17 21.67
C ARG A 136 -0.81 -1.98 21.35
N ILE A 137 -0.19 -2.61 22.36
CA ILE A 137 1.04 -3.41 22.19
C ILE A 137 0.77 -4.60 21.28
N ALA A 138 -0.29 -5.34 21.55
CA ALA A 138 -0.64 -6.51 20.76
C ALA A 138 -1.15 -6.13 19.36
N GLY A 139 -1.68 -4.91 19.22
CA GLY A 139 -2.08 -4.31 17.94
C GLY A 139 -0.92 -4.15 16.96
N GLU A 140 0.25 -3.71 17.44
CA GLU A 140 1.44 -3.61 16.60
C GLU A 140 1.86 -4.99 16.05
N LYS A 141 1.72 -6.04 16.88
CA LYS A 141 2.01 -7.42 16.43
C LYS A 141 1.07 -7.88 15.29
N VAL A 142 -0.23 -7.57 15.39
CA VAL A 142 -1.20 -7.85 14.32
C VAL A 142 -0.85 -7.08 13.05
N THR A 143 -0.52 -5.80 13.18
CA THR A 143 -0.11 -4.94 12.07
C THR A 143 1.10 -5.53 11.34
N ASN A 144 2.13 -5.92 12.09
CA ASN A 144 3.33 -6.53 11.51
C ASN A 144 2.98 -7.84 10.78
N GLN A 145 2.19 -8.72 11.39
CA GLN A 145 1.82 -9.99 10.78
C GLN A 145 1.02 -9.80 9.48
N VAL A 146 0.10 -8.84 9.42
CA VAL A 146 -0.64 -8.55 8.19
C VAL A 146 0.28 -8.00 7.11
N LYS A 147 1.23 -7.12 7.46
CA LYS A 147 2.24 -6.64 6.53
C LYS A 147 3.11 -7.77 5.97
N VAL A 148 3.58 -8.67 6.84
CA VAL A 148 4.34 -9.86 6.41
C VAL A 148 3.52 -10.73 5.45
N GLN A 149 2.24 -10.99 5.76
CA GLN A 149 1.35 -11.74 4.86
C GLN A 149 1.18 -11.05 3.50
N ILE A 150 1.09 -9.72 3.47
CA ILE A 150 1.02 -8.96 2.20
C ILE A 150 2.33 -9.12 1.41
N MET A 151 3.50 -9.03 2.07
CA MET A 151 4.80 -9.23 1.43
C MET A 151 4.96 -10.65 0.89
N GLU A 152 4.60 -11.67 1.68
CA GLU A 152 4.60 -13.07 1.25
C GLU A 152 3.69 -13.30 0.05
N LYS A 153 2.51 -12.68 0.05
CA LYS A 153 1.59 -12.74 -1.08
C LYS A 153 2.14 -12.04 -2.31
N ALA A 154 2.69 -10.83 -2.15
CA ALA A 154 3.31 -10.07 -3.24
C ALA A 154 4.46 -10.84 -3.89
N LYS A 155 5.26 -11.59 -3.11
CA LYS A 155 6.33 -12.48 -3.59
C LYS A 155 5.82 -13.56 -4.57
N THR A 156 4.54 -13.96 -4.47
CA THR A 156 3.96 -15.03 -5.30
C THR A 156 3.26 -14.52 -6.54
N ILE A 157 3.10 -13.20 -6.69
CA ILE A 157 2.39 -12.57 -7.81
C ILE A 157 3.39 -12.23 -8.91
N ASP A 158 2.97 -12.46 -10.17
CA ASP A 158 3.75 -12.18 -11.36
C ASP A 158 3.84 -10.69 -11.71
N LEU A 159 4.86 -10.31 -12.48
CA LEU A 159 5.11 -8.94 -12.91
C LEU A 159 3.94 -8.39 -13.74
N ALA A 160 3.30 -9.22 -14.55
CA ALA A 160 2.17 -8.85 -15.38
C ALA A 160 1.00 -8.26 -14.58
N SER A 161 0.79 -8.74 -13.33
CA SER A 161 -0.23 -8.22 -12.44
C SER A 161 0.09 -6.80 -11.96
N PHE A 162 1.36 -6.46 -11.75
CA PHE A 162 1.78 -5.12 -11.31
C PHE A 162 1.57 -4.06 -12.40
N ASP A 163 1.59 -4.44 -13.68
CA ASP A 163 1.30 -3.53 -14.79
C ASP A 163 -0.20 -3.19 -14.90
N ILE A 164 -1.07 -3.95 -14.23
CA ILE A 164 -2.51 -3.69 -14.23
C ILE A 164 -2.83 -2.63 -13.17
N PRO A 165 -3.27 -1.40 -13.56
CA PRO A 165 -3.53 -0.32 -12.61
C PRO A 165 -4.51 -0.69 -11.49
N ALA A 166 -5.52 -1.51 -11.80
CA ALA A 166 -6.52 -1.96 -10.83
C ALA A 166 -5.92 -2.90 -9.77
N PHE A 167 -4.96 -3.73 -10.13
CA PHE A 167 -4.24 -4.59 -9.20
C PHE A 167 -3.31 -3.76 -8.30
N TYR A 168 -2.53 -2.86 -8.89
CA TYR A 168 -1.62 -1.99 -8.15
C TYR A 168 -2.38 -1.13 -7.11
N GLU A 169 -3.54 -0.58 -7.49
CA GLU A 169 -4.41 0.15 -6.56
C GLU A 169 -4.89 -0.74 -5.40
N LYS A 170 -5.24 -2.02 -5.67
CA LYS A 170 -5.62 -2.98 -4.61
C LYS A 170 -4.48 -3.25 -3.64
N LEU A 171 -3.27 -3.48 -4.16
CA LEU A 171 -2.07 -3.73 -3.36
C LEU A 171 -1.73 -2.52 -2.49
N GLU A 172 -1.69 -1.32 -3.08
CA GLU A 172 -1.41 -0.07 -2.37
C GLU A 172 -2.43 0.18 -1.26
N ASN A 173 -3.72 0.03 -1.56
CA ASN A 173 -4.78 0.17 -0.58
C ASN A 173 -4.69 -0.90 0.52
N ALA A 174 -4.44 -2.17 0.17
CA ALA A 174 -4.25 -3.22 1.15
C ALA A 174 -3.07 -2.92 2.09
N ASN A 175 -1.93 -2.50 1.56
CA ASN A 175 -0.73 -2.18 2.35
C ASN A 175 -0.95 -0.96 3.26
N ARG A 176 -1.58 0.09 2.77
CA ARG A 176 -1.85 1.31 3.54
C ARG A 176 -2.84 1.07 4.68
N GLU A 177 -3.90 0.30 4.44
CA GLU A 177 -4.97 0.07 5.39
C GLU A 177 -4.69 -1.11 6.35
N ALA A 178 -3.75 -2.00 6.01
CA ALA A 178 -3.40 -3.18 6.79
C ALA A 178 -2.96 -2.89 8.22
N GLY A 179 -2.34 -1.70 8.44
CA GLY A 179 -1.76 -1.35 9.73
C GLY A 179 -2.78 -1.08 10.84
N HIS A 180 -3.91 -0.46 10.54
CA HIS A 180 -4.82 0.06 11.57
C HIS A 180 -6.22 -0.52 11.52
N ARG A 181 -6.73 -0.80 10.33
CA ARG A 181 -8.15 -1.15 10.13
C ARG A 181 -8.61 -2.43 10.84
N PRO A 182 -7.85 -3.54 10.84
CA PRO A 182 -8.32 -4.76 11.49
C PRO A 182 -8.61 -4.55 12.98
N ILE A 183 -7.67 -3.89 13.69
CA ILE A 183 -7.79 -3.65 15.12
C ILE A 183 -8.87 -2.62 15.41
N GLN A 184 -8.90 -1.52 14.66
CA GLN A 184 -9.93 -0.49 14.81
C GLN A 184 -11.34 -1.05 14.59
N THR A 185 -11.52 -1.93 13.61
CA THR A 185 -12.82 -2.56 13.32
C THR A 185 -13.24 -3.48 14.46
N LEU A 186 -12.32 -4.26 15.02
CA LEU A 186 -12.61 -5.10 16.18
C LEU A 186 -12.92 -4.27 17.42
N GLN A 187 -12.14 -3.23 17.73
CA GLN A 187 -12.42 -2.33 18.85
C GLN A 187 -13.81 -1.72 18.72
N SER A 188 -14.18 -1.23 17.53
CA SER A 188 -15.50 -0.71 17.27
C SER A 188 -16.58 -1.78 17.46
N THR A 189 -16.33 -3.03 17.04
CA THR A 189 -17.30 -4.14 17.22
C THR A 189 -17.51 -4.44 18.69
N PHE A 190 -16.47 -4.54 19.51
CA PHE A 190 -16.58 -4.80 20.95
C PHE A 190 -17.16 -3.60 21.69
N SER A 191 -16.84 -2.37 21.29
CA SER A 191 -17.48 -1.15 21.81
C SER A 191 -18.98 -1.13 21.51
N MET A 192 -19.41 -1.62 20.36
CA MET A 192 -20.83 -1.78 20.02
C MET A 192 -21.52 -2.77 20.97
N ILE A 193 -20.87 -3.90 21.28
CA ILE A 193 -21.39 -4.87 22.25
C ILE A 193 -21.51 -4.25 23.64
N SER A 194 -20.47 -3.55 24.10
CA SER A 194 -20.47 -2.80 25.36
C SER A 194 -21.62 -1.81 25.43
N THR A 195 -21.83 -1.03 24.37
CA THR A 195 -22.91 -0.05 24.26
C THR A 195 -24.31 -0.70 24.35
N VAL A 196 -24.49 -1.89 23.75
CA VAL A 196 -25.75 -2.65 23.87
C VAL A 196 -25.99 -3.11 25.32
N ILE A 197 -24.95 -3.63 25.99
CA ILE A 197 -25.06 -4.04 27.40
C ILE A 197 -25.43 -2.84 28.29
N GLN A 198 -24.79 -1.69 28.10
CA GLN A 198 -25.12 -0.45 28.81
C GLN A 198 -26.58 -0.02 28.56
N LEU A 199 -27.00 0.02 27.27
CA LEU A 199 -28.36 0.41 26.90
C LEU A 199 -29.39 -0.46 27.56
N VAL A 200 -29.23 -1.78 27.48
CA VAL A 200 -30.17 -2.73 28.11
C VAL A 200 -30.20 -2.53 29.62
N SER A 201 -29.02 -2.37 30.27
CA SER A 201 -28.96 -2.17 31.72
C SER A 201 -29.65 -0.88 32.17
N TYR A 202 -29.46 0.24 31.48
CA TYR A 202 -30.16 1.50 31.82
C TYR A 202 -31.65 1.44 31.53
N ILE A 203 -32.07 0.74 30.46
CA ILE A 203 -33.52 0.51 30.20
C ILE A 203 -34.14 -0.29 31.36
N ILE A 204 -33.49 -1.33 31.86
CA ILE A 204 -33.94 -2.13 33.00
C ILE A 204 -34.11 -1.25 34.26
N ILE A 205 -33.13 -0.36 34.53
CA ILE A 205 -33.24 0.57 35.69
C ILE A 205 -34.49 1.45 35.58
N LEU A 206 -34.70 2.07 34.41
CA LEU A 206 -35.85 2.98 34.22
C LEU A 206 -37.17 2.23 34.14
N ALA A 207 -37.21 1.02 33.59
CA ALA A 207 -38.43 0.20 33.49
C ALA A 207 -38.94 -0.28 34.87
N ARG A 208 -38.10 -0.26 35.89
CA ARG A 208 -38.48 -0.59 37.27
C ARG A 208 -39.17 0.55 38.02
N ILE A 209 -39.23 1.76 37.43
CA ILE A 209 -39.90 2.90 38.06
C ILE A 209 -41.41 2.67 37.94
N PRO A 210 -42.15 2.65 39.06
CA PRO A 210 -43.61 2.52 39.02
C PRO A 210 -44.24 3.65 38.20
N ASP A 211 -45.21 3.30 37.35
CA ASP A 211 -45.98 4.18 36.50
C ASP A 211 -45.21 4.95 35.40
N MET A 212 -43.89 4.73 35.25
CA MET A 212 -43.04 5.48 34.33
C MET A 212 -42.28 4.60 33.33
N TRP A 213 -42.67 3.35 33.09
CA TRP A 213 -42.04 2.40 32.18
C TRP A 213 -41.93 2.90 30.72
N TRP A 214 -42.74 3.91 30.36
CA TRP A 214 -42.75 4.53 29.03
C TRP A 214 -41.60 5.51 28.78
N MET A 215 -40.91 6.01 29.82
CA MET A 215 -39.80 6.98 29.69
C MET A 215 -38.64 6.45 28.83
N PRO A 216 -38.10 5.23 29.04
CA PRO A 216 -37.06 4.68 28.20
C PRO A 216 -37.49 4.63 26.73
N VAL A 217 -38.74 4.25 26.46
CA VAL A 217 -39.28 4.19 25.10
C VAL A 217 -39.31 5.58 24.47
N GLY A 218 -39.77 6.59 25.24
CA GLY A 218 -39.80 7.99 24.81
C GLY A 218 -38.40 8.51 24.42
N VAL A 219 -37.36 8.24 25.24
CA VAL A 219 -35.99 8.67 24.92
C VAL A 219 -35.46 7.96 23.69
N VAL A 220 -35.68 6.65 23.55
CA VAL A 220 -35.26 5.90 22.34
C VAL A 220 -35.96 6.47 21.10
N LEU A 221 -37.26 6.74 21.14
CA LEU A 221 -38.01 7.31 20.01
C LEU A 221 -37.47 8.68 19.58
N ILE A 222 -37.06 9.53 20.52
CA ILE A 222 -36.54 10.87 20.24
C ILE A 222 -35.15 10.83 19.67
N THR A 223 -34.35 9.80 20.01
CA THR A 223 -32.99 9.64 19.48
C THR A 223 -32.96 9.02 18.09
N ILE A 224 -33.99 8.29 17.64
CA ILE A 224 -34.08 7.69 16.30
C ILE A 224 -33.94 8.73 15.18
N PRO A 225 -34.55 9.91 15.17
CA PRO A 225 -34.38 10.90 14.10
C PRO A 225 -32.90 11.34 13.93
N SER A 226 -32.19 11.58 15.03
CA SER A 226 -30.75 11.95 14.95
C SER A 226 -29.94 10.84 14.32
N ALA A 227 -30.27 9.61 14.65
CA ALA A 227 -29.71 8.40 14.09
C ALA A 227 -29.90 8.29 12.58
N VAL A 228 -31.13 8.47 12.15
CA VAL A 228 -31.51 8.40 10.72
C VAL A 228 -30.77 9.48 9.94
N ILE A 229 -30.70 10.70 10.44
CA ILE A 229 -29.99 11.81 9.80
C ILE A 229 -28.53 11.52 9.71
N SER A 230 -27.87 11.12 10.78
CA SER A 230 -26.45 10.75 10.77
C SER A 230 -26.17 9.64 9.75
N PHE A 231 -27.03 8.61 9.68
CA PHE A 231 -26.88 7.54 8.71
C PHE A 231 -27.03 8.03 7.25
N VAL A 232 -28.04 8.86 6.97
CA VAL A 232 -28.31 9.41 5.64
C VAL A 232 -27.15 10.31 5.18
N TYR A 233 -26.66 11.20 6.05
CA TYR A 233 -25.58 12.11 5.70
C TYR A 233 -24.23 11.39 5.59
N ARG A 234 -23.93 10.39 6.41
CA ARG A 234 -22.77 9.52 6.22
C ARG A 234 -22.79 8.83 4.87
N LYS A 235 -23.95 8.31 4.45
CA LYS A 235 -24.09 7.71 3.12
C LYS A 235 -23.86 8.74 2.01
N LYS A 236 -24.43 9.94 2.13
CA LYS A 236 -24.19 11.05 1.19
C LYS A 236 -22.70 11.43 1.15
N HIS A 237 -22.06 11.54 2.32
CA HIS A 237 -20.65 11.85 2.46
C HIS A 237 -19.77 10.78 1.78
N PHE A 238 -20.03 9.50 2.05
CA PHE A 238 -19.33 8.38 1.41
C PHE A 238 -19.48 8.40 -0.12
N GLN A 239 -20.72 8.62 -0.61
CA GLN A 239 -20.98 8.74 -2.04
C GLN A 239 -20.27 9.95 -2.66
N TYR A 240 -20.23 11.08 -1.96
CA TYR A 240 -19.55 12.29 -2.40
C TYR A 240 -18.04 12.06 -2.52
N VAL A 241 -17.40 11.51 -1.50
CA VAL A 241 -15.98 11.18 -1.49
C VAL A 241 -15.61 10.20 -2.62
N ARG A 242 -16.47 9.21 -2.87
CA ARG A 242 -16.28 8.24 -3.94
C ARG A 242 -16.48 8.87 -5.33
N TRP A 243 -17.50 9.67 -5.51
CA TRP A 243 -17.76 10.35 -6.78
C TRP A 243 -16.65 11.35 -7.13
N ARG A 244 -16.07 11.99 -6.12
CA ARG A 244 -14.93 12.92 -6.24
C ARG A 244 -13.57 12.24 -6.10
N SER A 245 -13.47 10.94 -6.32
CA SER A 245 -12.19 10.20 -6.24
C SER A 245 -11.14 10.75 -7.23
N LYS A 246 -11.56 11.20 -8.42
CA LYS A 246 -10.68 11.87 -9.39
C LYS A 246 -10.05 13.13 -8.80
N ASP A 247 -10.86 13.99 -8.18
CA ASP A 247 -10.37 15.24 -7.58
C ASP A 247 -9.37 14.94 -6.45
N ARG A 248 -9.66 13.95 -5.60
CA ARG A 248 -8.73 13.50 -4.54
C ARG A 248 -7.41 12.98 -5.09
N ARG A 249 -7.43 12.19 -6.17
CA ARG A 249 -6.20 11.74 -6.83
C ARG A 249 -5.41 12.91 -7.39
N GLN A 250 -6.06 13.90 -8.01
CA GLN A 250 -5.40 15.11 -8.48
C GLN A 250 -4.76 15.90 -7.33
N LEU A 251 -5.44 16.03 -6.19
CA LEU A 251 -4.89 16.70 -5.00
C LEU A 251 -3.65 15.95 -4.49
N SER A 252 -3.71 14.64 -4.35
CA SER A 252 -2.58 13.80 -3.94
C SER A 252 -1.41 13.91 -4.94
N TYR A 253 -1.71 13.91 -6.23
CA TYR A 253 -0.70 14.05 -7.28
C TYR A 253 0.01 15.40 -7.21
N TYR A 254 -0.72 16.51 -7.19
CA TYR A 254 -0.10 17.84 -7.14
C TYR A 254 0.72 18.07 -5.86
N SER A 255 0.24 17.60 -4.71
CA SER A 255 1.01 17.68 -3.47
C SER A 255 2.25 16.78 -3.51
N GLY A 256 2.14 15.59 -4.11
CA GLY A 256 3.25 14.64 -4.26
C GLY A 256 4.36 15.16 -5.17
N LEU A 257 4.03 15.90 -6.24
CA LEU A 257 5.02 16.47 -7.16
C LEU A 257 6.04 17.36 -6.44
N LEU A 258 5.55 18.22 -5.55
CA LEU A 258 6.39 19.23 -4.86
C LEU A 258 7.31 18.63 -3.79
N VAL A 259 7.00 17.42 -3.30
CA VAL A 259 7.80 16.72 -2.28
C VAL A 259 8.62 15.57 -2.83
N ASN A 260 8.52 15.29 -4.14
CA ASN A 260 9.28 14.22 -4.78
C ASN A 260 10.70 14.69 -5.14
N LYS A 261 11.72 14.04 -4.57
CA LYS A 261 13.15 14.34 -4.79
C LYS A 261 13.52 14.32 -6.28
N ASP A 262 12.95 13.41 -7.07
CA ASP A 262 13.32 13.23 -8.48
C ASP A 262 12.80 14.38 -9.36
N LEU A 263 11.63 14.93 -9.02
CA LEU A 263 10.95 15.96 -9.80
C LEU A 263 11.31 17.39 -9.35
N VAL A 264 11.79 17.57 -8.11
CA VAL A 264 12.04 18.90 -7.52
C VAL A 264 13.02 19.73 -8.34
N LYS A 265 13.95 19.13 -9.06
CA LYS A 265 14.93 19.84 -9.92
C LYS A 265 14.23 20.57 -11.05
N GLU A 266 13.37 19.89 -11.79
CA GLU A 266 12.61 20.48 -12.90
C GLU A 266 11.60 21.49 -12.41
N ILE A 267 10.90 21.19 -11.33
CA ILE A 267 9.93 22.09 -10.71
C ILE A 267 10.58 23.44 -10.35
N ARG A 268 11.82 23.41 -9.84
CA ARG A 268 12.57 24.65 -9.51
C ARG A 268 13.09 25.38 -10.72
N ILE A 269 13.69 24.66 -11.69
CA ILE A 269 14.27 25.26 -12.90
C ILE A 269 13.19 25.93 -13.75
N PHE A 270 12.02 25.29 -13.87
CA PHE A 270 10.92 25.81 -14.69
C PHE A 270 9.91 26.65 -13.88
N ASP A 271 10.20 26.94 -12.60
CA ASP A 271 9.34 27.72 -11.68
C ASP A 271 7.88 27.26 -11.66
N LEU A 272 7.68 25.93 -11.60
CA LEU A 272 6.35 25.30 -11.67
C LEU A 272 5.63 25.25 -10.33
N ALA A 273 6.27 25.61 -9.23
CA ALA A 273 5.74 25.44 -7.87
C ALA A 273 4.40 26.16 -7.70
N ASP A 274 4.35 27.44 -8.01
CA ASP A 274 3.12 28.24 -7.86
C ASP A 274 2.02 27.76 -8.80
N THR A 275 2.36 27.33 -10.02
CA THR A 275 1.40 26.73 -10.96
C THR A 275 0.74 25.49 -10.38
N PHE A 276 1.50 24.57 -9.75
CA PHE A 276 0.94 23.38 -9.14
C PHE A 276 0.15 23.67 -7.88
N ILE A 277 0.58 24.63 -7.06
CA ILE A 277 -0.14 25.12 -5.89
C ILE A 277 -1.49 25.72 -6.31
N ASP A 278 -1.54 26.52 -7.36
CA ASP A 278 -2.78 27.12 -7.87
C ASP A 278 -3.74 26.05 -8.42
N ARG A 279 -3.22 25.07 -9.15
CA ARG A 279 -4.02 23.92 -9.61
C ARG A 279 -4.56 23.11 -8.44
N TYR A 280 -3.74 22.85 -7.42
CA TYR A 280 -4.16 22.19 -6.19
C TYR A 280 -5.30 22.97 -5.52
N ASN A 281 -5.11 24.29 -5.31
CA ASN A 281 -6.10 25.14 -4.68
C ASN A 281 -7.42 25.21 -5.46
N THR A 282 -7.35 25.23 -6.79
CA THR A 282 -8.53 25.24 -7.67
C THR A 282 -9.34 23.95 -7.52
N VAL A 283 -8.68 22.78 -7.54
CA VAL A 283 -9.33 21.50 -7.33
C VAL A 283 -9.86 21.39 -5.91
N PHE A 284 -9.08 21.83 -4.91
CA PHE A 284 -9.46 21.83 -3.51
C PHE A 284 -10.70 22.68 -3.24
N LYS A 285 -10.76 23.91 -3.74
CA LYS A 285 -11.93 24.81 -3.61
C LYS A 285 -13.20 24.11 -4.09
N LYS A 286 -13.13 23.43 -5.24
CA LYS A 286 -14.26 22.69 -5.83
C LYS A 286 -14.70 21.49 -4.99
N TYR A 287 -13.72 20.70 -4.52
CA TYR A 287 -13.95 19.58 -3.62
C TYR A 287 -14.51 20.04 -2.27
N TYR A 288 -13.90 21.07 -1.68
CA TYR A 288 -14.26 21.61 -0.37
C TYR A 288 -15.67 22.23 -0.34
N ALA A 289 -16.07 22.94 -1.38
CA ALA A 289 -17.39 23.58 -1.44
C ALA A 289 -18.54 22.59 -1.29
N GLY A 290 -18.47 21.44 -1.97
CA GLY A 290 -19.48 20.40 -1.86
C GLY A 290 -19.43 19.65 -0.51
N LEU A 291 -18.24 19.40 0.01
CA LEU A 291 -18.04 18.78 1.32
C LEU A 291 -18.61 19.68 2.44
N ARG A 292 -18.25 20.97 2.41
CA ARG A 292 -18.74 21.98 3.35
C ARG A 292 -20.26 22.04 3.38
N LYS A 293 -20.89 22.03 2.20
CA LYS A 293 -22.36 22.05 2.09
C LYS A 293 -22.99 20.86 2.82
N LEU A 294 -22.47 19.65 2.58
CA LEU A 294 -22.98 18.44 3.23
C LEU A 294 -22.82 18.49 4.75
N ILE A 295 -21.67 18.95 5.25
CA ILE A 295 -21.40 19.05 6.69
C ILE A 295 -22.31 20.09 7.35
N ILE A 296 -22.51 21.25 6.72
CA ILE A 296 -23.38 22.30 7.26
C ILE A 296 -24.85 21.82 7.29
N GLU A 297 -25.34 21.18 6.22
CA GLU A 297 -26.71 20.63 6.19
C GLU A 297 -26.92 19.57 7.26
N GLU A 298 -25.97 18.63 7.45
CA GLU A 298 -26.00 17.63 8.51
C GLU A 298 -26.05 18.28 9.88
N SER A 299 -25.15 19.23 10.15
CA SER A 299 -25.05 19.92 11.43
C SER A 299 -26.31 20.71 11.75
N ALA A 300 -26.91 21.39 10.76
CA ALA A 300 -28.14 22.14 10.95
C ALA A 300 -29.32 21.24 11.40
N TRP A 301 -29.47 20.08 10.74
CA TRP A 301 -30.50 19.12 11.15
C TRP A 301 -30.23 18.51 12.51
N LEU A 302 -29.00 18.19 12.83
CA LEU A 302 -28.61 17.64 14.14
C LEU A 302 -28.83 18.66 15.26
N ILE A 303 -28.59 19.97 15.03
CA ILE A 303 -28.87 21.04 15.99
C ILE A 303 -30.39 21.13 16.27
N VAL A 304 -31.23 21.11 15.23
CA VAL A 304 -32.70 21.15 15.42
C VAL A 304 -33.17 19.97 16.29
N ILE A 305 -32.69 18.76 15.98
CA ILE A 305 -33.05 17.57 16.77
C ILE A 305 -32.49 17.65 18.21
N ALA A 306 -31.29 18.17 18.38
CA ALA A 306 -30.70 18.34 19.70
C ALA A 306 -31.55 19.27 20.59
N ILE A 307 -32.06 20.37 20.02
CA ILE A 307 -32.96 21.29 20.72
C ILE A 307 -34.27 20.58 21.13
N ILE A 308 -34.90 19.84 20.19
CA ILE A 308 -36.12 19.09 20.49
C ILE A 308 -35.85 18.05 21.59
N SER A 309 -34.72 17.29 21.48
CA SER A 309 -34.36 16.31 22.48
C SER A 309 -34.08 16.93 23.85
N ALA A 310 -33.46 18.12 23.90
CA ALA A 310 -33.19 18.83 25.12
C ALA A 310 -34.49 19.27 25.83
N VAL A 311 -35.49 19.78 25.07
CA VAL A 311 -36.79 20.17 25.60
C VAL A 311 -37.53 18.96 26.19
N VAL A 312 -37.54 17.83 25.49
CA VAL A 312 -38.23 16.63 26.01
C VAL A 312 -37.48 16.02 27.20
N ASN A 313 -36.16 16.02 27.22
CA ASN A 313 -35.38 15.60 28.38
C ASN A 313 -35.66 16.53 29.59
N CYS A 314 -35.79 17.84 29.37
CA CYS A 314 -36.20 18.79 30.43
C CYS A 314 -37.54 18.41 31.03
N ILE A 315 -38.53 18.05 30.20
CA ILE A 315 -39.85 17.60 30.68
C ILE A 315 -39.69 16.31 31.53
N PHE A 316 -38.92 15.33 31.06
CA PHE A 316 -38.67 14.10 31.84
C PHE A 316 -37.99 14.40 33.19
N TYR A 317 -37.00 15.28 33.20
CA TYR A 317 -36.31 15.69 34.42
C TYR A 317 -37.28 16.40 35.40
N ALA A 318 -38.15 17.27 34.89
CA ALA A 318 -39.15 17.93 35.70
C ALA A 318 -40.15 16.93 36.31
N VAL A 319 -40.59 15.92 35.57
CA VAL A 319 -41.49 14.86 36.09
C VAL A 319 -40.81 14.05 37.20
N ILE A 320 -39.54 13.69 37.04
CA ILE A 320 -38.78 12.96 38.06
C ILE A 320 -38.55 13.85 39.29
N ALA A 321 -38.20 15.13 39.09
CA ALA A 321 -38.06 16.12 40.18
C ALA A 321 -39.33 16.32 40.96
N PHE A 322 -40.49 16.40 40.29
CA PHE A 322 -41.78 16.45 40.95
C PHE A 322 -42.04 15.20 41.81
N GLY A 323 -41.64 14.00 41.34
CA GLY A 323 -41.68 12.76 42.10
C GLY A 323 -40.86 12.81 43.41
N VAL A 324 -39.72 13.51 43.40
CA VAL A 324 -38.89 13.73 44.57
C VAL A 324 -39.62 14.70 45.55
N LEU A 325 -40.20 15.79 45.04
CA LEU A 325 -40.91 16.76 45.87
C LEU A 325 -42.13 16.15 46.59
N VAL A 326 -42.79 15.19 45.96
CA VAL A 326 -43.93 14.47 46.51
C VAL A 326 -43.48 13.31 47.43
N GLY A 327 -42.20 13.10 47.59
CA GLY A 327 -41.63 12.02 48.45
C GLY A 327 -41.69 10.61 47.86
N ARG A 328 -41.97 10.47 46.55
CA ARG A 328 -41.98 9.17 45.86
C ARG A 328 -40.56 8.66 45.57
N PHE A 329 -39.59 9.55 45.39
CA PHE A 329 -38.21 9.27 45.04
C PHE A 329 -37.23 10.00 46.01
N THR A 330 -36.06 9.46 46.15
CA THR A 330 -34.92 10.11 46.85
C THR A 330 -34.16 11.03 45.89
N ILE A 331 -33.26 11.88 46.40
CA ILE A 331 -32.35 12.71 45.62
C ILE A 331 -31.39 11.84 44.83
N GLY A 332 -30.95 10.72 45.39
CA GLY A 332 -30.11 9.74 44.68
C GLY A 332 -30.85 9.10 43.51
N ASN A 333 -32.16 8.75 43.69
CA ASN A 333 -32.97 8.24 42.58
C ASN A 333 -33.15 9.28 41.46
N TYR A 334 -33.27 10.59 41.77
CA TYR A 334 -33.29 11.65 40.77
C TYR A 334 -32.02 11.62 39.92
N ASN A 335 -30.85 11.56 40.58
CA ASN A 335 -29.57 11.51 39.90
C ASN A 335 -29.40 10.23 39.03
N LEU A 336 -29.83 9.08 39.54
CA LEU A 336 -29.80 7.80 38.84
C LEU A 336 -30.65 7.82 37.58
N TYR A 337 -31.94 8.28 37.70
CA TYR A 337 -32.88 8.23 36.59
C TYR A 337 -32.56 9.27 35.50
N THR A 338 -32.17 10.49 35.89
CA THR A 338 -31.79 11.52 34.92
C THR A 338 -30.46 11.13 34.23
N GLY A 339 -29.52 10.56 34.96
CA GLY A 339 -28.30 10.00 34.43
C GLY A 339 -28.54 8.81 33.46
N ALA A 340 -29.49 7.94 33.79
CA ALA A 340 -29.89 6.82 32.93
C ALA A 340 -30.55 7.29 31.61
N LEU A 341 -31.45 8.31 31.66
CA LEU A 341 -32.06 8.92 30.47
C LEU A 341 -30.99 9.48 29.50
N SER A 342 -30.04 10.26 30.06
CA SER A 342 -28.90 10.78 29.29
C SER A 342 -28.01 9.65 28.70
N SER A 343 -27.76 8.62 29.50
CA SER A 343 -26.96 7.49 29.08
C SER A 343 -27.60 6.66 27.96
N ILE A 344 -28.91 6.46 28.00
CA ILE A 344 -29.67 5.82 26.91
C ILE A 344 -29.51 6.60 25.60
N ALA A 345 -29.70 7.93 25.64
CA ALA A 345 -29.55 8.79 24.46
C ALA A 345 -28.12 8.69 23.88
N ASN A 346 -27.10 8.72 24.76
CA ASN A 346 -25.70 8.57 24.39
C ASN A 346 -25.41 7.17 23.82
N CYS A 347 -25.95 6.10 24.41
CA CYS A 347 -25.77 4.73 23.92
C CYS A 347 -26.36 4.55 22.53
N VAL A 348 -27.57 5.07 22.26
CA VAL A 348 -28.17 4.99 20.92
C VAL A 348 -27.31 5.72 19.88
N THR A 349 -26.87 6.94 20.19
CA THR A 349 -26.00 7.72 19.30
C THR A 349 -24.65 7.00 19.07
N SER A 350 -24.04 6.49 20.14
CA SER A 350 -22.78 5.75 20.06
C SER A 350 -22.94 4.48 19.24
N PHE A 351 -24.00 3.70 19.46
CA PHE A 351 -24.27 2.47 18.71
C PHE A 351 -24.33 2.72 17.20
N ILE A 352 -25.00 3.80 16.77
CA ILE A 352 -25.12 4.14 15.35
C ILE A 352 -23.77 4.56 14.77
N ASN A 353 -23.04 5.41 15.51
CA ASN A 353 -21.73 5.88 15.07
C ASN A 353 -20.75 4.73 14.95
N THR A 354 -20.75 3.84 15.93
CA THR A 354 -19.87 2.67 15.96
C THR A 354 -20.26 1.64 14.89
N SER A 355 -21.55 1.40 14.67
CA SER A 355 -22.04 0.53 13.58
C SER A 355 -21.58 1.01 12.22
N ALA A 356 -21.61 2.32 11.97
CA ALA A 356 -21.10 2.89 10.73
C ALA A 356 -19.58 2.70 10.58
N SER A 357 -18.82 2.86 11.67
CA SER A 357 -17.37 2.64 11.67
C SER A 357 -17.01 1.18 11.42
N VAL A 358 -17.76 0.24 12.00
CA VAL A 358 -17.60 -1.21 11.74
C VAL A 358 -17.89 -1.53 10.28
N TYR A 359 -19.00 -1.01 9.73
CA TYR A 359 -19.34 -1.21 8.33
C TYR A 359 -18.27 -0.67 7.38
N GLU A 360 -17.81 0.57 7.61
CA GLU A 360 -16.73 1.18 6.84
C GLU A 360 -15.44 0.35 6.94
N GLY A 361 -15.06 -0.07 8.14
CA GLY A 361 -13.88 -0.91 8.38
C GLY A 361 -13.96 -2.23 7.61
N THR A 362 -15.13 -2.88 7.56
CA THR A 362 -15.30 -4.13 6.80
C THR A 362 -15.18 -3.93 5.28
N LEU A 363 -15.53 -2.76 4.74
CA LEU A 363 -15.35 -2.46 3.31
C LEU A 363 -13.87 -2.34 2.92
N PHE A 364 -13.02 -1.80 3.80
CA PHE A 364 -11.59 -1.73 3.56
C PHE A 364 -10.91 -3.10 3.60
N ILE A 365 -11.43 -4.03 4.41
CA ILE A 365 -10.95 -5.41 4.45
C ILE A 365 -11.22 -6.17 3.14
N ASP A 366 -12.21 -5.78 2.36
CA ASP A 366 -12.44 -6.37 1.03
C ASP A 366 -11.24 -6.20 0.10
N ASN A 367 -10.55 -5.05 0.16
CA ASN A 367 -9.34 -4.84 -0.64
C ASN A 367 -8.24 -5.85 -0.25
N LEU A 368 -8.06 -6.05 1.06
CA LEU A 368 -7.10 -7.04 1.57
C LEU A 368 -7.50 -8.46 1.14
N ILE A 369 -8.77 -8.85 1.35
CA ILE A 369 -9.28 -10.18 0.96
C ILE A 369 -9.14 -10.40 -0.55
N SER A 370 -9.48 -9.38 -1.35
CA SER A 370 -9.37 -9.43 -2.80
C SER A 370 -7.91 -9.62 -3.24
N PHE A 371 -7.00 -8.85 -2.65
CA PHE A 371 -5.56 -9.00 -2.90
C PHE A 371 -5.05 -10.40 -2.50
N MET A 372 -5.42 -10.88 -1.31
CA MET A 372 -4.98 -12.21 -0.84
C MET A 372 -5.53 -13.38 -1.68
N LYS A 373 -6.63 -13.17 -2.41
CA LYS A 373 -7.23 -14.16 -3.32
C LYS A 373 -6.64 -14.15 -4.73
N GLU A 374 -5.87 -13.11 -5.09
CA GLU A 374 -5.23 -13.07 -6.43
C GLU A 374 -4.33 -14.29 -6.62
N ARG A 375 -4.32 -14.83 -7.81
CA ARG A 375 -3.50 -15.99 -8.17
C ARG A 375 -2.47 -15.56 -9.19
N PRO A 376 -1.24 -16.08 -9.13
CA PRO A 376 -0.27 -15.87 -10.20
C PRO A 376 -0.83 -16.46 -11.51
N THR A 377 -0.56 -15.76 -12.61
CA THR A 377 -0.92 -16.22 -13.97
C THR A 377 0.22 -17.03 -14.58
N ILE A 378 1.46 -16.72 -14.17
CA ILE A 378 2.67 -17.44 -14.60
C ILE A 378 2.93 -18.56 -13.62
N VAL A 379 2.51 -19.76 -14.01
CA VAL A 379 2.66 -20.99 -13.21
C VAL A 379 3.18 -22.12 -14.09
N CYS A 380 3.85 -23.11 -13.48
CA CYS A 380 4.23 -24.32 -14.20
C CYS A 380 2.97 -25.03 -14.71
N THR A 381 2.94 -25.38 -16.00
CA THR A 381 1.82 -26.06 -16.65
C THR A 381 1.92 -27.58 -16.57
N ALA A 382 3.11 -28.12 -16.28
CA ALA A 382 3.33 -29.56 -16.11
C ALA A 382 2.94 -29.98 -14.68
N GLU A 383 2.35 -31.17 -14.53
CA GLU A 383 2.05 -31.76 -13.20
C GLU A 383 3.33 -31.98 -12.39
N ILE A 384 4.42 -32.40 -13.05
CA ILE A 384 5.76 -32.49 -12.47
C ILE A 384 6.64 -31.53 -13.25
N PRO A 385 7.16 -30.45 -12.64
CA PRO A 385 8.03 -29.51 -13.30
C PRO A 385 9.24 -30.22 -13.94
N LYS A 386 9.56 -29.85 -15.17
CA LYS A 386 10.78 -30.31 -15.84
C LYS A 386 11.99 -29.68 -15.16
N LYS A 387 13.06 -30.46 -15.06
CA LYS A 387 14.33 -29.95 -14.55
C LYS A 387 15.20 -29.45 -15.67
N ILE A 388 15.97 -28.42 -15.38
CA ILE A 388 17.00 -27.87 -16.24
C ILE A 388 18.33 -28.50 -15.76
N ASP A 389 19.13 -28.98 -16.69
CA ASP A 389 20.43 -29.58 -16.37
C ASP A 389 21.44 -28.45 -16.22
N LYS A 390 21.96 -28.25 -15.02
CA LYS A 390 23.06 -27.31 -14.77
C LYS A 390 24.30 -27.79 -15.51
N ASP A 391 25.08 -26.87 -15.99
CA ASP A 391 26.29 -27.12 -16.76
C ASP A 391 26.07 -27.70 -18.16
N ALA A 392 24.82 -27.92 -18.59
CA ALA A 392 24.51 -28.31 -19.95
C ALA A 392 24.39 -27.09 -20.89
N PRO A 393 24.74 -27.25 -22.16
CA PRO A 393 24.55 -26.18 -23.16
C PRO A 393 23.07 -26.07 -23.53
N HIS A 394 22.45 -24.88 -23.32
CA HIS A 394 21.04 -24.64 -23.52
C HIS A 394 20.72 -24.06 -24.89
N THR A 395 19.70 -24.61 -25.55
CA THR A 395 19.12 -24.07 -26.79
C THR A 395 17.78 -23.45 -26.51
N ILE A 396 17.58 -22.20 -26.97
CA ILE A 396 16.32 -21.47 -26.83
C ILE A 396 15.71 -21.26 -28.21
N VAL A 397 14.44 -21.65 -28.38
CA VAL A 397 13.73 -21.53 -29.64
C VAL A 397 12.45 -20.71 -29.45
N PHE A 398 12.29 -19.69 -30.25
CA PHE A 398 11.05 -18.94 -30.37
C PHE A 398 10.28 -19.45 -31.59
N GLU A 399 9.02 -19.87 -31.41
CA GLU A 399 8.15 -20.37 -32.48
C GLU A 399 6.89 -19.50 -32.59
N ASP A 400 6.81 -18.68 -33.64
CA ASP A 400 5.70 -17.79 -33.96
C ASP A 400 5.20 -16.93 -32.79
N VAL A 401 6.14 -16.42 -31.99
CA VAL A 401 5.86 -15.69 -30.77
C VAL A 401 5.26 -14.33 -31.07
N SER A 402 4.05 -14.09 -30.53
CA SER A 402 3.40 -12.77 -30.50
C SER A 402 3.07 -12.39 -29.06
N PHE A 403 3.13 -11.09 -28.75
CA PHE A 403 2.87 -10.61 -27.40
C PHE A 403 2.22 -9.22 -27.38
N SER A 404 1.23 -9.08 -26.49
CA SER A 404 0.62 -7.80 -26.09
C SER A 404 0.66 -7.66 -24.56
N TYR A 405 0.98 -6.48 -24.07
CA TYR A 405 0.96 -6.23 -22.61
C TYR A 405 -0.47 -6.29 -22.06
N PRO A 406 -0.65 -6.72 -20.78
CA PRO A 406 -1.96 -6.78 -20.17
C PRO A 406 -2.74 -5.46 -20.27
N GLY A 407 -4.02 -5.55 -20.67
CA GLY A 407 -4.90 -4.39 -20.83
C GLY A 407 -4.74 -3.61 -22.12
N THR A 408 -3.93 -4.09 -23.07
CA THR A 408 -3.80 -3.51 -24.42
C THR A 408 -3.96 -4.60 -25.49
N ASP A 409 -4.57 -4.23 -26.62
CA ASP A 409 -4.68 -5.11 -27.80
C ASP A 409 -3.51 -4.90 -28.79
N ARG A 410 -2.61 -3.97 -28.49
CA ARG A 410 -1.48 -3.65 -29.34
C ARG A 410 -0.41 -4.73 -29.23
N LYS A 411 -0.18 -5.48 -30.29
CA LYS A 411 0.95 -6.42 -30.37
C LYS A 411 2.28 -5.66 -30.39
N VAL A 412 3.11 -5.95 -29.39
CA VAL A 412 4.47 -5.40 -29.27
C VAL A 412 5.51 -6.32 -29.92
N ILE A 413 5.29 -7.62 -29.89
CA ILE A 413 6.02 -8.64 -30.68
C ILE A 413 5.03 -9.32 -31.59
N LYS A 414 5.44 -9.63 -32.84
CA LYS A 414 4.57 -10.19 -33.86
C LYS A 414 5.30 -11.32 -34.59
N ASN A 415 4.76 -12.52 -34.49
CA ASN A 415 5.17 -13.73 -35.21
C ASN A 415 6.70 -13.94 -35.27
N LEU A 416 7.38 -13.72 -34.13
CA LEU A 416 8.83 -13.81 -34.05
C LEU A 416 9.26 -15.28 -33.91
N SER A 417 10.10 -15.75 -34.85
CA SER A 417 10.71 -17.07 -34.82
C SER A 417 12.22 -16.94 -34.96
N THR A 418 12.97 -17.49 -34.01
CA THR A 418 14.42 -17.51 -34.02
C THR A 418 14.94 -18.57 -33.04
N THR A 419 16.21 -18.94 -33.17
CA THR A 419 16.88 -19.93 -32.31
C THR A 419 18.17 -19.38 -31.76
N PHE A 420 18.38 -19.44 -30.46
CA PHE A 420 19.66 -19.15 -29.79
C PHE A 420 20.37 -20.48 -29.49
N ARG A 421 21.56 -20.61 -30.00
CA ARG A 421 22.38 -21.83 -29.80
C ARG A 421 23.24 -21.72 -28.56
N PRO A 422 23.66 -22.84 -27.97
CA PRO A 422 24.58 -22.85 -26.85
C PRO A 422 25.86 -22.07 -27.13
N GLY A 423 26.30 -21.26 -26.17
CA GLY A 423 27.52 -20.45 -26.32
C GLY A 423 27.47 -19.34 -27.36
N GLU A 424 26.29 -19.10 -27.96
CA GLU A 424 26.12 -18.05 -28.97
C GLU A 424 26.01 -16.67 -28.31
N THR A 425 26.66 -15.67 -28.88
CA THR A 425 26.49 -14.26 -28.52
C THR A 425 25.52 -13.63 -29.46
N VAL A 426 24.33 -13.32 -28.95
CA VAL A 426 23.22 -12.72 -29.70
C VAL A 426 23.09 -11.25 -29.36
N VAL A 427 23.03 -10.38 -30.34
CA VAL A 427 22.78 -8.95 -30.15
C VAL A 427 21.43 -8.54 -30.73
N LEU A 428 20.58 -7.93 -29.90
CA LEU A 428 19.29 -7.37 -30.31
C LEU A 428 19.48 -5.91 -30.72
N VAL A 429 19.23 -5.61 -31.98
CA VAL A 429 19.37 -4.28 -32.60
C VAL A 429 18.00 -3.77 -33.03
N GLY A 430 17.77 -2.46 -32.95
CA GLY A 430 16.54 -1.83 -33.43
C GLY A 430 16.29 -0.49 -32.74
N LEU A 431 15.39 0.31 -33.30
CA LEU A 431 15.01 1.61 -32.75
C LEU A 431 14.27 1.46 -31.39
N ASN A 432 14.11 2.60 -30.71
CA ASN A 432 13.34 2.63 -29.46
C ASN A 432 11.89 2.18 -29.72
N GLY A 433 11.37 1.29 -28.88
CA GLY A 433 10.05 0.72 -29.05
C GLY A 433 9.95 -0.42 -30.06
N ALA A 434 11.07 -0.93 -30.59
CA ALA A 434 11.08 -2.09 -31.50
C ALA A 434 10.73 -3.43 -30.81
N GLY A 435 10.68 -3.49 -29.47
CA GLY A 435 10.32 -4.70 -28.73
C GLY A 435 11.49 -5.44 -28.07
N LYS A 436 12.72 -4.89 -28.10
CA LYS A 436 13.92 -5.55 -27.56
C LYS A 436 13.80 -5.96 -26.08
N THR A 437 13.52 -5.03 -25.18
CA THR A 437 13.31 -5.31 -23.75
C THR A 437 12.11 -6.22 -23.51
N THR A 438 11.07 -6.15 -24.36
CA THR A 438 9.93 -7.07 -24.30
C THR A 438 10.35 -8.50 -24.64
N LEU A 439 11.21 -8.69 -25.62
CA LEU A 439 11.75 -10.01 -25.95
C LEU A 439 12.56 -10.60 -24.79
N VAL A 440 13.37 -9.79 -24.10
CA VAL A 440 14.09 -10.19 -22.89
C VAL A 440 13.12 -10.62 -21.79
N LYS A 441 12.06 -9.86 -21.55
CA LYS A 441 11.05 -10.21 -20.55
C LYS A 441 10.28 -11.50 -20.88
N LEU A 442 10.06 -11.80 -22.13
CA LEU A 442 9.48 -13.07 -22.58
C LEU A 442 10.46 -14.24 -22.42
N LEU A 443 11.71 -14.04 -22.78
CA LEU A 443 12.77 -15.03 -22.63
C LEU A 443 12.97 -15.44 -21.17
N THR A 444 12.95 -14.48 -20.26
CA THR A 444 13.06 -14.72 -18.81
C THR A 444 11.76 -15.16 -18.16
N ARG A 445 10.69 -15.34 -18.96
CA ARG A 445 9.37 -15.72 -18.48
C ARG A 445 8.82 -14.79 -17.37
N LEU A 446 9.16 -13.51 -17.43
CA LEU A 446 8.47 -12.47 -16.66
C LEU A 446 7.05 -12.22 -17.21
N TYR A 447 6.84 -12.59 -18.48
CA TYR A 447 5.55 -12.65 -19.17
C TYR A 447 5.50 -13.92 -20.02
N ASP A 448 4.33 -14.52 -20.15
CA ASP A 448 4.08 -15.57 -21.13
C ASP A 448 3.68 -14.96 -22.48
N PRO A 449 4.06 -15.55 -23.62
CA PRO A 449 3.62 -15.09 -24.93
C PRO A 449 2.10 -15.21 -25.08
N THR A 450 1.50 -14.26 -25.83
CA THR A 450 0.07 -14.26 -26.12
C THR A 450 -0.28 -15.33 -27.17
N GLU A 451 0.61 -15.52 -28.16
CA GLU A 451 0.52 -16.52 -29.21
C GLU A 451 1.92 -17.12 -29.45
N GLY A 452 1.97 -18.36 -29.95
CA GLY A 452 3.23 -19.07 -30.14
C GLY A 452 3.78 -19.65 -28.81
N ARG A 453 5.03 -20.10 -28.85
CA ARG A 453 5.70 -20.69 -27.69
C ARG A 453 7.21 -20.43 -27.70
N ILE A 454 7.81 -20.52 -26.52
CA ILE A 454 9.26 -20.44 -26.33
C ILE A 454 9.69 -21.79 -25.76
N LEU A 455 10.66 -22.41 -26.41
CA LEU A 455 11.21 -23.68 -25.97
C LEU A 455 12.59 -23.48 -25.38
N LEU A 456 12.86 -24.16 -24.28
CA LEU A 456 14.18 -24.35 -23.70
C LEU A 456 14.51 -25.86 -23.81
N ASP A 457 15.56 -26.20 -24.54
CA ASP A 457 16.00 -27.58 -24.80
C ASP A 457 14.86 -28.47 -25.38
N GLY A 458 14.08 -27.88 -26.29
CA GLY A 458 12.99 -28.56 -27.00
C GLY A 458 11.70 -28.74 -26.18
N LYS A 459 11.63 -28.22 -24.94
CA LYS A 459 10.44 -28.24 -24.08
C LYS A 459 9.91 -26.83 -23.89
N ASP A 460 8.58 -26.67 -23.77
CA ASP A 460 7.98 -25.38 -23.53
C ASP A 460 8.47 -24.79 -22.19
N ILE A 461 8.90 -23.53 -22.21
CA ILE A 461 9.37 -22.82 -21.01
C ILE A 461 8.31 -22.81 -19.89
N LYS A 462 7.03 -23.00 -20.23
CA LYS A 462 5.91 -23.10 -19.29
C LYS A 462 5.90 -24.40 -18.47
N GLU A 463 6.63 -25.44 -18.91
CA GLU A 463 6.71 -26.72 -18.22
C GLU A 463 7.75 -26.77 -17.09
N TYR A 464 8.56 -25.72 -16.97
CA TYR A 464 9.58 -25.61 -15.91
C TYR A 464 9.03 -24.85 -14.70
N ASP A 465 9.62 -25.12 -13.51
CA ASP A 465 9.41 -24.27 -12.35
C ASP A 465 9.99 -22.87 -12.59
N VAL A 466 9.24 -21.85 -12.29
CA VAL A 466 9.63 -20.46 -12.59
C VAL A 466 10.90 -20.04 -11.82
N ARG A 467 11.05 -20.52 -10.56
CA ARG A 467 12.22 -20.18 -9.74
C ARG A 467 13.47 -20.90 -10.22
N GLU A 468 13.32 -22.20 -10.54
CA GLU A 468 14.42 -22.97 -11.12
C GLU A 468 14.87 -22.35 -12.45
N LEU A 469 13.93 -21.91 -13.30
CA LEU A 469 14.26 -21.20 -14.53
C LEU A 469 15.05 -19.92 -14.27
N TYR A 470 14.68 -19.14 -13.26
CA TYR A 470 15.40 -17.90 -12.91
C TYR A 470 16.83 -18.18 -12.44
N ASP A 471 17.12 -19.36 -11.88
CA ASP A 471 18.47 -19.72 -11.43
C ASP A 471 19.47 -19.84 -12.59
N HIS A 472 19.00 -20.07 -13.81
CA HIS A 472 19.83 -20.18 -15.01
C HIS A 472 20.07 -18.84 -15.74
N PHE A 473 19.50 -17.73 -15.26
CA PHE A 473 19.66 -16.40 -15.85
C PHE A 473 20.50 -15.48 -14.96
N GLY A 474 21.60 -14.94 -15.50
CA GLY A 474 22.28 -13.77 -14.99
C GLY A 474 21.82 -12.55 -15.78
N ILE A 475 21.04 -11.67 -15.16
CA ILE A 475 20.39 -10.58 -15.88
C ILE A 475 20.72 -9.21 -15.31
N ILE A 476 20.94 -8.25 -16.22
CA ILE A 476 20.98 -6.83 -15.93
C ILE A 476 19.87 -6.18 -16.72
N PHE A 477 18.90 -5.58 -16.03
CA PHE A 477 17.85 -4.78 -16.65
C PHE A 477 18.32 -3.33 -16.83
N GLN A 478 17.74 -2.63 -17.81
CA GLN A 478 18.00 -1.22 -18.04
C GLN A 478 17.69 -0.36 -16.78
N ASP A 479 16.64 -0.70 -16.05
CA ASP A 479 16.19 -0.10 -14.79
C ASP A 479 16.57 -0.94 -13.56
N PHE A 480 17.84 -1.28 -13.43
CA PHE A 480 18.34 -2.15 -12.36
C PHE A 480 18.04 -1.61 -10.95
N GLY A 481 17.76 -2.51 -10.02
CA GLY A 481 17.45 -2.20 -8.62
C GLY A 481 18.65 -1.63 -7.86
N LYS A 482 18.42 -0.53 -7.14
CA LYS A 482 19.35 0.08 -6.19
C LYS A 482 18.87 -0.25 -4.78
N TYR A 483 19.70 -0.95 -4.00
CA TYR A 483 19.31 -1.39 -2.66
C TYR A 483 20.11 -0.64 -1.58
N ALA A 484 19.42 -0.16 -0.55
CA ALA A 484 20.03 0.56 0.57
C ALA A 484 20.62 -0.44 1.59
N VAL A 485 21.65 -1.15 1.17
CA VAL A 485 22.45 -2.10 1.95
C VAL A 485 23.93 -1.86 1.62
N THR A 486 24.87 -2.66 2.13
CA THR A 486 26.31 -2.50 1.84
C THR A 486 26.65 -2.77 0.38
N ALA A 487 27.83 -2.36 -0.06
CA ALA A 487 28.30 -2.64 -1.41
C ALA A 487 28.45 -4.15 -1.63
N ALA A 488 28.97 -4.87 -0.63
CA ALA A 488 29.11 -6.32 -0.68
C ALA A 488 27.75 -7.03 -0.82
N GLU A 489 26.78 -6.71 0.04
CA GLU A 489 25.45 -7.29 -0.03
C GLU A 489 24.76 -7.01 -1.37
N ASN A 490 24.96 -5.81 -1.94
CA ASN A 490 24.43 -5.47 -3.27
C ASN A 490 24.93 -6.42 -4.36
N ILE A 491 26.19 -6.85 -4.29
CA ILE A 491 26.78 -7.83 -5.21
C ILE A 491 26.28 -9.23 -4.89
N ALA A 492 26.32 -9.63 -3.61
CA ALA A 492 25.90 -10.95 -3.14
C ALA A 492 24.41 -11.26 -3.42
N PHE A 493 23.56 -10.24 -3.59
CA PHE A 493 22.16 -10.42 -4.03
C PHE A 493 22.03 -11.07 -5.40
N GLY A 494 23.11 -11.24 -6.15
CA GLY A 494 23.13 -12.06 -7.36
C GLY A 494 22.76 -13.52 -7.07
N ASN A 495 23.21 -14.10 -5.94
CA ASN A 495 22.86 -15.44 -5.52
C ASN A 495 22.68 -15.53 -3.99
N ILE A 496 21.44 -15.39 -3.52
CA ILE A 496 21.06 -15.42 -2.10
C ILE A 496 21.01 -16.85 -1.51
N HIS A 497 21.15 -17.89 -2.33
CA HIS A 497 21.11 -19.29 -1.90
C HIS A 497 22.47 -19.78 -1.41
N GLU A 498 23.54 -19.09 -1.76
CA GLU A 498 24.88 -19.33 -1.26
C GLU A 498 25.18 -18.41 -0.08
N THR A 499 26.00 -18.89 0.85
CA THR A 499 26.57 -18.02 1.89
C THR A 499 27.44 -16.97 1.22
N GLU A 500 27.33 -15.71 1.68
CA GLU A 500 28.17 -14.63 1.13
C GLU A 500 29.66 -15.00 1.19
N ASP A 501 30.25 -15.13 0.02
CA ASP A 501 31.71 -15.37 -0.15
C ASP A 501 32.38 -14.05 -0.51
N ARG A 502 33.13 -13.49 0.42
CA ARG A 502 33.83 -12.23 0.26
C ARG A 502 34.81 -12.25 -0.91
N ALA A 503 35.55 -13.36 -1.08
CA ALA A 503 36.47 -13.49 -2.18
C ALA A 503 35.77 -13.47 -3.54
N LYS A 504 34.63 -14.16 -3.65
CA LYS A 504 33.79 -14.13 -4.86
C LYS A 504 33.20 -12.74 -5.10
N VAL A 505 32.78 -12.02 -4.04
CA VAL A 505 32.29 -10.62 -4.15
C VAL A 505 33.37 -9.70 -4.71
N GLU A 506 34.61 -9.80 -4.19
CA GLU A 506 35.73 -8.97 -4.63
C GLU A 506 36.14 -9.31 -6.05
N GLU A 507 36.15 -10.60 -6.43
CA GLU A 507 36.43 -11.04 -7.80
C GLU A 507 35.38 -10.49 -8.79
N CYS A 508 34.10 -10.62 -8.48
CA CYS A 508 33.00 -10.08 -9.32
C CYS A 508 33.09 -8.55 -9.43
N ALA A 509 33.45 -7.86 -8.35
CA ALA A 509 33.64 -6.41 -8.36
C ALA A 509 34.81 -6.01 -9.27
N ARG A 510 35.92 -6.78 -9.27
CA ARG A 510 37.09 -6.57 -10.15
C ARG A 510 36.67 -6.78 -11.61
N GLN A 511 35.99 -7.86 -11.90
CA GLN A 511 35.47 -8.18 -13.23
C GLN A 511 34.49 -7.11 -13.76
N ALA A 512 33.75 -6.44 -12.89
CA ALA A 512 32.85 -5.33 -13.25
C ALA A 512 33.53 -3.96 -13.22
N ASN A 513 34.83 -3.86 -13.03
CA ASN A 513 35.60 -2.61 -12.83
C ASN A 513 35.00 -1.75 -11.71
N ALA A 514 34.51 -2.39 -10.65
CA ALA A 514 33.90 -1.73 -9.49
C ALA A 514 34.87 -1.62 -8.32
N GLU A 515 35.95 -2.43 -8.26
CA GLU A 515 36.87 -2.52 -7.14
C GLU A 515 37.51 -1.16 -6.80
N ASP A 516 37.99 -0.41 -7.80
CA ASP A 516 38.68 0.86 -7.58
C ASP A 516 37.88 1.92 -6.84
N TYR A 517 36.59 2.06 -7.17
CA TYR A 517 35.79 3.02 -6.48
C TYR A 517 35.24 2.49 -5.14
N ILE A 518 34.99 1.17 -5.03
CA ILE A 518 34.57 0.55 -3.77
C ILE A 518 35.70 0.68 -2.74
N ALA A 519 36.96 0.45 -3.13
CA ALA A 519 38.12 0.60 -2.25
C ALA A 519 38.32 2.03 -1.71
N ARG A 520 37.73 3.05 -2.39
CA ARG A 520 37.76 4.46 -1.96
C ARG A 520 36.61 4.83 -1.06
N LEU A 521 35.62 3.95 -0.87
CA LEU A 521 34.53 4.18 0.06
C LEU A 521 35.05 4.12 1.51
N PRO A 522 34.42 4.81 2.47
CA PRO A 522 34.91 4.91 3.84
C PRO A 522 35.16 3.56 4.53
N GLU A 523 34.31 2.58 4.29
CA GLU A 523 34.43 1.21 4.84
C GLU A 523 34.58 0.16 3.72
N GLY A 524 35.02 0.60 2.53
CA GLY A 524 35.19 -0.29 1.38
C GLY A 524 33.87 -1.01 1.03
N TYR A 525 33.92 -2.32 0.95
CA TYR A 525 32.76 -3.15 0.61
C TYR A 525 31.68 -3.16 1.67
N ASP A 526 31.97 -2.82 2.92
CA ASP A 526 31.00 -2.78 4.03
C ASP A 526 30.34 -1.42 4.16
N THR A 527 30.66 -0.47 3.28
CA THR A 527 30.04 0.86 3.24
C THR A 527 28.55 0.76 2.91
N PRO A 528 27.65 1.31 3.76
CA PRO A 528 26.23 1.42 3.48
C PRO A 528 25.99 2.34 2.29
N LEU A 529 25.17 1.89 1.34
CA LEU A 529 24.80 2.67 0.16
C LEU A 529 23.43 3.33 0.37
N MET A 530 23.26 4.49 -0.25
CA MET A 530 22.06 5.35 -0.15
C MET A 530 21.82 5.91 1.27
N ARG A 531 21.23 7.11 1.35
CA ARG A 531 20.90 7.81 2.62
C ARG A 531 19.46 7.60 3.04
N ILE A 532 18.94 6.36 2.92
CA ILE A 532 17.56 6.04 3.28
C ILE A 532 17.47 5.70 4.77
N PHE A 533 18.38 4.88 5.28
CA PHE A 533 18.40 4.41 6.67
C PHE A 533 19.56 5.03 7.44
N GLU A 534 20.75 5.04 6.84
CA GLU A 534 21.97 5.53 7.45
C GLU A 534 22.28 6.95 6.95
N LYS A 535 22.52 7.89 7.89
CA LYS A 535 22.89 9.27 7.55
C LYS A 535 24.22 9.35 6.77
N GLU A 536 25.11 8.43 7.07
CA GLU A 536 26.47 8.29 6.49
C GLU A 536 26.48 7.48 5.20
N GLY A 537 25.32 6.95 4.78
CA GLY A 537 25.18 6.19 3.55
C GLY A 537 25.67 6.97 2.33
N ILE A 538 26.36 6.31 1.42
CA ILE A 538 26.97 6.92 0.23
C ILE A 538 26.04 6.80 -0.97
N GLU A 539 25.82 7.93 -1.68
CA GLU A 539 25.11 7.94 -2.95
C GLU A 539 26.12 7.71 -4.09
N LEU A 540 25.99 6.61 -4.81
CA LEU A 540 26.79 6.30 -5.97
C LEU A 540 26.32 7.05 -7.21
N SER A 541 27.24 7.33 -8.14
CA SER A 541 26.90 7.84 -9.48
C SER A 541 26.16 6.78 -10.30
N GLY A 542 25.47 7.19 -11.39
CA GLY A 542 24.77 6.26 -12.28
C GLY A 542 25.69 5.16 -12.83
N GLY A 543 26.90 5.52 -13.25
CA GLY A 543 27.89 4.56 -13.75
C GLY A 543 28.43 3.61 -12.67
N GLN A 544 28.63 4.07 -11.43
CA GLN A 544 29.01 3.23 -10.30
C GLN A 544 27.93 2.21 -9.95
N TRP A 545 26.65 2.65 -9.90
CA TRP A 545 25.53 1.76 -9.71
C TRP A 545 25.41 0.70 -10.81
N GLN A 546 25.72 1.11 -12.06
CA GLN A 546 25.70 0.19 -13.20
C GLN A 546 26.78 -0.89 -13.08
N LYS A 547 28.01 -0.52 -12.72
CA LYS A 547 29.09 -1.47 -12.45
C LYS A 547 28.74 -2.44 -11.31
N LEU A 548 28.05 -1.96 -10.27
CA LEU A 548 27.58 -2.79 -9.17
C LEU A 548 26.51 -3.80 -9.64
N ALA A 549 25.60 -3.36 -10.52
CA ALA A 549 24.61 -4.26 -11.13
C ALA A 549 25.24 -5.32 -12.03
N ILE A 550 26.33 -4.98 -12.74
CA ILE A 550 27.13 -5.92 -13.53
C ILE A 550 27.78 -6.96 -12.60
N ALA A 551 28.43 -6.52 -11.51
CA ALA A 551 29.05 -7.42 -10.53
C ALA A 551 28.01 -8.39 -9.93
N ARG A 552 26.77 -7.92 -9.67
CA ARG A 552 25.65 -8.76 -9.21
C ARG A 552 25.30 -9.86 -10.22
N ALA A 553 25.26 -9.54 -11.51
CA ALA A 553 24.98 -10.53 -12.54
C ALA A 553 26.11 -11.57 -12.67
N PHE A 554 27.36 -11.16 -12.49
CA PHE A 554 28.51 -12.08 -12.48
C PHE A 554 28.51 -13.01 -11.25
N TYR A 555 28.11 -12.47 -10.08
CA TYR A 555 27.99 -13.25 -8.84
C TYR A 555 26.98 -14.39 -8.95
N ARG A 556 25.96 -14.25 -9.84
CA ARG A 556 24.96 -15.28 -10.13
C ARG A 556 25.56 -16.54 -10.72
N ASP A 557 26.62 -16.43 -11.53
CA ASP A 557 27.32 -17.52 -12.23
C ASP A 557 26.36 -18.46 -13.00
N SER A 558 25.58 -17.88 -13.89
CA SER A 558 24.54 -18.55 -14.69
C SER A 558 25.06 -18.93 -16.08
N GLU A 559 24.38 -19.91 -16.71
CA GLU A 559 24.69 -20.41 -18.05
C GLU A 559 24.20 -19.46 -19.17
N ILE A 560 23.15 -18.66 -18.88
CA ILE A 560 22.58 -17.71 -19.81
C ILE A 560 22.70 -16.30 -19.23
N MET A 561 23.43 -15.43 -19.92
CA MET A 561 23.63 -14.04 -19.51
C MET A 561 22.83 -13.11 -20.39
N ILE A 562 22.05 -12.19 -19.76
CA ILE A 562 21.21 -11.23 -20.45
C ILE A 562 21.56 -9.83 -19.99
N LEU A 563 21.89 -8.96 -20.92
CA LEU A 563 22.41 -7.63 -20.65
C LEU A 563 21.56 -6.60 -21.43
N ASP A 564 20.61 -5.97 -20.75
CA ASP A 564 19.74 -4.95 -21.36
C ASP A 564 20.34 -3.55 -21.12
N GLU A 565 20.99 -3.01 -22.15
CA GLU A 565 21.71 -1.74 -22.17
C GLU A 565 22.74 -1.58 -21.03
N PRO A 566 23.67 -2.53 -20.86
CA PRO A 566 24.56 -2.61 -19.68
C PRO A 566 25.56 -1.45 -19.59
N THR A 567 25.68 -0.60 -20.60
CA THR A 567 26.68 0.48 -20.71
C THR A 567 26.07 1.87 -20.90
N ALA A 568 24.76 2.02 -20.73
CA ALA A 568 24.05 3.28 -21.01
C ALA A 568 24.57 4.51 -20.21
N SER A 569 25.10 4.31 -18.99
CA SER A 569 25.61 5.35 -18.11
C SER A 569 27.15 5.38 -18.00
N LEU A 570 27.85 4.62 -18.84
CA LEU A 570 29.31 4.51 -18.84
C LEU A 570 29.93 5.38 -19.92
N ASP A 571 31.14 5.85 -19.65
CA ASP A 571 31.98 6.49 -20.67
C ASP A 571 32.54 5.46 -21.67
N PRO A 572 32.97 5.89 -22.86
CA PRO A 572 33.43 4.95 -23.89
C PRO A 572 34.64 4.05 -23.50
N MET A 573 35.50 4.56 -22.60
CA MET A 573 36.66 3.75 -22.14
C MET A 573 36.20 2.65 -21.18
N ALA A 574 35.40 2.99 -20.20
CA ALA A 574 34.79 2.04 -19.26
C ALA A 574 33.90 1.01 -19.99
N GLU A 575 33.20 1.44 -21.03
CA GLU A 575 32.40 0.55 -21.89
C GLU A 575 33.33 -0.50 -22.59
N GLN A 576 34.37 -0.03 -23.22
CA GLN A 576 35.33 -0.92 -23.91
C GLN A 576 35.94 -1.94 -22.95
N GLU A 577 36.34 -1.51 -21.77
CA GLU A 577 36.92 -2.39 -20.74
C GLU A 577 35.93 -3.47 -20.30
N ILE A 578 34.69 -3.09 -20.08
CA ILE A 578 33.63 -4.01 -19.70
C ILE A 578 33.33 -5.00 -20.82
N PHE A 579 33.28 -4.56 -22.08
CA PHE A 579 33.09 -5.47 -23.21
C PHE A 579 34.28 -6.48 -23.35
N ASN A 580 35.53 -6.03 -23.14
CA ASN A 580 36.66 -6.93 -23.12
C ASN A 580 36.58 -7.98 -22.01
N GLN A 581 36.05 -7.60 -20.84
CA GLN A 581 35.84 -8.53 -19.73
C GLN A 581 34.69 -9.50 -20.01
N PHE A 582 33.60 -9.02 -20.63
CA PHE A 582 32.54 -9.90 -21.08
C PHE A 582 33.04 -10.94 -22.07
N ASP A 583 34.00 -10.63 -22.94
CA ASP A 583 34.58 -11.58 -23.86
C ASP A 583 35.25 -12.74 -23.15
N THR A 584 35.90 -12.49 -22.01
CA THR A 584 36.55 -13.52 -21.18
C THR A 584 35.49 -14.32 -20.37
N LEU A 585 34.47 -13.66 -19.85
CA LEU A 585 33.46 -14.27 -18.96
C LEU A 585 32.39 -15.06 -19.71
N ARG A 586 32.20 -14.81 -21.02
CA ARG A 586 31.22 -15.50 -21.86
C ARG A 586 31.69 -16.83 -22.40
N GLU A 587 32.94 -17.23 -22.21
CA GLU A 587 33.43 -18.53 -22.69
C GLU A 587 32.52 -19.67 -22.21
N GLY A 588 31.85 -20.33 -23.17
CA GLY A 588 30.91 -21.41 -22.89
C GLY A 588 29.49 -20.99 -22.49
N LYS A 589 29.21 -19.69 -22.25
CA LYS A 589 27.89 -19.18 -21.85
C LYS A 589 27.14 -18.59 -23.03
N THR A 590 25.80 -18.79 -23.07
CA THR A 590 24.95 -18.11 -24.02
C THR A 590 24.70 -16.68 -23.56
N THR A 591 25.07 -15.69 -24.40
CA THR A 591 24.97 -14.27 -24.00
C THR A 591 24.06 -13.51 -24.93
N ILE A 592 23.14 -12.72 -24.36
CA ILE A 592 22.16 -11.93 -25.11
C ILE A 592 22.34 -10.46 -24.71
N PHE A 593 22.72 -9.64 -25.67
CA PHE A 593 22.88 -8.21 -25.50
C PHE A 593 21.73 -7.44 -26.14
N VAL A 594 21.17 -6.51 -25.42
CA VAL A 594 20.38 -5.44 -25.99
C VAL A 594 21.23 -4.18 -26.03
N SER A 595 21.55 -3.69 -27.19
CA SER A 595 22.38 -2.50 -27.33
C SER A 595 21.80 -1.49 -28.31
N HIS A 596 21.92 -0.22 -27.93
CA HIS A 596 21.74 0.90 -28.85
C HIS A 596 23.04 1.33 -29.52
N ARG A 597 24.21 0.81 -29.05
CA ARG A 597 25.52 1.08 -29.61
C ARG A 597 25.94 -0.10 -30.48
N LEU A 598 26.10 0.16 -31.76
CA LEU A 598 26.38 -0.88 -32.75
C LEU A 598 27.82 -1.39 -32.71
N SER A 599 28.72 -0.77 -31.92
CA SER A 599 30.05 -1.30 -31.65
C SER A 599 30.01 -2.71 -31.03
N SER A 600 29.03 -2.98 -30.16
CA SER A 600 28.84 -4.31 -29.58
C SER A 600 28.32 -5.35 -30.57
N ALA A 601 27.70 -4.93 -31.68
CA ALA A 601 27.20 -5.86 -32.68
C ALA A 601 28.28 -6.48 -33.54
N VAL A 602 29.50 -5.87 -33.62
CA VAL A 602 30.61 -6.38 -34.43
C VAL A 602 31.13 -7.70 -33.89
N ILE A 603 31.11 -7.88 -32.58
CA ILE A 603 31.61 -9.10 -31.90
C ILE A 603 30.54 -10.19 -31.77
N ALA A 604 29.31 -9.91 -32.17
CA ALA A 604 28.22 -10.87 -32.06
C ALA A 604 28.36 -12.00 -33.09
N SER A 605 28.14 -13.23 -32.63
CA SER A 605 27.96 -14.37 -33.53
C SER A 605 26.66 -14.31 -34.32
N LYS A 606 25.64 -13.64 -33.72
CA LYS A 606 24.30 -13.47 -34.29
C LYS A 606 23.72 -12.12 -33.95
N ILE A 607 23.13 -11.44 -34.89
CA ILE A 607 22.43 -10.16 -34.75
C ILE A 607 20.99 -10.36 -35.18
N LEU A 608 20.05 -9.92 -34.34
CA LEU A 608 18.63 -9.86 -34.64
C LEU A 608 18.20 -8.40 -34.77
N VAL A 609 17.71 -8.03 -35.93
CA VAL A 609 17.22 -6.68 -36.19
C VAL A 609 15.71 -6.64 -36.04
N LEU A 610 15.23 -5.91 -35.04
CA LEU A 610 13.83 -5.76 -34.74
C LEU A 610 13.31 -4.40 -35.23
N GLU A 611 12.17 -4.40 -35.92
CA GLU A 611 11.45 -3.19 -36.31
C GLU A 611 9.95 -3.38 -36.11
N TYR A 612 9.29 -2.49 -35.35
CA TYR A 612 7.84 -2.54 -35.03
C TYR A 612 7.33 -3.88 -34.48
N GLY A 613 8.18 -4.58 -33.74
CA GLY A 613 7.86 -5.87 -33.13
C GLY A 613 8.07 -7.09 -34.02
N GLU A 614 8.61 -6.92 -35.21
CA GLU A 614 8.92 -7.98 -36.17
C GLU A 614 10.44 -8.17 -36.30
N LEU A 615 10.88 -9.41 -36.51
CA LEU A 615 12.25 -9.74 -36.86
C LEU A 615 12.41 -9.55 -38.38
N ILE A 616 13.16 -8.50 -38.75
CA ILE A 616 13.30 -8.14 -40.17
C ILE A 616 14.60 -8.67 -40.78
N GLU A 617 15.66 -8.77 -40.01
CA GLU A 617 16.95 -9.31 -40.46
C GLU A 617 17.59 -10.15 -39.37
N GLU A 618 18.28 -11.21 -39.76
CA GLU A 618 19.05 -12.11 -38.92
C GLU A 618 20.34 -12.53 -39.64
N GLY A 619 21.47 -12.52 -38.93
CA GLY A 619 22.76 -12.91 -39.47
C GLY A 619 23.90 -12.34 -38.65
N ASN A 620 25.17 -12.56 -39.06
CA ASN A 620 26.34 -11.93 -38.45
C ASN A 620 26.60 -10.53 -39.05
N HIS A 621 27.54 -9.78 -38.45
CA HIS A 621 27.89 -8.42 -38.89
C HIS A 621 28.24 -8.34 -40.40
N HIS A 622 29.07 -9.24 -40.88
CA HIS A 622 29.52 -9.23 -42.30
C HIS A 622 28.38 -9.53 -43.24
N GLU A 623 27.53 -10.50 -42.91
CA GLU A 623 26.36 -10.86 -43.73
C GLU A 623 25.37 -9.70 -43.84
N LEU A 624 25.04 -9.05 -42.71
CA LEU A 624 24.06 -7.95 -42.67
C LEU A 624 24.62 -6.68 -43.32
N MET A 625 25.89 -6.39 -43.18
CA MET A 625 26.57 -5.30 -43.92
C MET A 625 26.54 -5.51 -45.41
N ALA A 626 26.75 -6.77 -45.87
CA ALA A 626 26.70 -7.12 -47.30
C ALA A 626 25.29 -7.03 -47.90
N LYS A 627 24.24 -7.35 -47.10
CA LYS A 627 22.80 -7.21 -47.49
C LYS A 627 22.39 -5.78 -47.75
N LYS A 628 23.09 -4.77 -47.17
CA LYS A 628 22.75 -3.34 -47.22
C LYS A 628 21.31 -3.03 -46.85
N GLY A 629 20.78 -3.75 -45.86
CA GLY A 629 19.43 -3.59 -45.33
C GLY A 629 19.38 -2.62 -44.13
N LYS A 630 18.41 -2.81 -43.27
CA LYS A 630 18.16 -1.95 -42.10
C LYS A 630 19.35 -1.90 -41.12
N TYR A 631 20.00 -3.04 -40.90
CA TYR A 631 21.23 -3.08 -40.10
C TYR A 631 22.31 -2.17 -40.65
N TYR A 632 22.56 -2.24 -41.98
CA TYR A 632 23.54 -1.39 -42.65
C TYR A 632 23.22 0.10 -42.47
N ASP A 633 21.94 0.48 -42.61
CA ASP A 633 21.50 1.88 -42.45
C ASP A 633 21.72 2.37 -41.01
N LEU A 634 21.38 1.54 -40.00
CA LEU A 634 21.58 1.86 -38.61
C LEU A 634 23.08 1.99 -38.29
N PHE A 635 23.89 1.02 -38.74
CA PHE A 635 25.31 0.99 -38.48
C PHE A 635 26.06 2.17 -39.13
N THR A 636 25.81 2.42 -40.42
CA THR A 636 26.46 3.52 -41.15
C THR A 636 26.03 4.89 -40.60
N THR A 637 24.78 5.04 -40.19
CA THR A 637 24.29 6.29 -39.58
C THR A 637 24.98 6.59 -38.24
N GLN A 638 25.22 5.57 -37.41
CA GLN A 638 26.01 5.76 -36.18
C GLN A 638 27.49 6.01 -36.47
N ALA A 639 28.07 5.25 -37.39
CA ALA A 639 29.48 5.39 -37.76
C ALA A 639 29.79 6.78 -38.36
N LYS A 640 28.89 7.33 -39.20
CA LYS A 640 29.06 8.68 -39.76
C LYS A 640 29.22 9.76 -38.69
N ARG A 641 28.47 9.70 -37.61
CA ARG A 641 28.58 10.67 -36.50
C ARG A 641 29.97 10.67 -35.84
N TYR A 642 30.62 9.54 -35.78
CA TYR A 642 32.00 9.42 -35.26
C TYR A 642 33.04 9.88 -36.29
N LEU A 643 32.81 9.63 -37.58
CA LEU A 643 33.74 10.02 -38.67
C LEU A 643 33.64 11.50 -39.01
N GLU A 644 32.45 12.10 -39.01
CA GLU A 644 32.29 13.53 -39.27
C GLU A 644 32.85 14.39 -38.10
N GLY A 645 32.71 13.97 -36.87
CA GLY A 645 33.35 14.62 -35.70
C GLY A 645 34.86 14.54 -35.75
N GLY A 646 35.48 13.49 -36.33
CA GLY A 646 36.89 13.35 -36.49
C GLY A 646 37.47 14.26 -37.60
N ARG A 647 36.73 14.45 -38.69
CA ARG A 647 37.21 15.35 -39.79
C ARG A 647 37.18 16.83 -39.38
N ASP A 648 36.21 17.24 -38.55
CA ASP A 648 36.20 18.59 -38.02
C ASP A 648 37.37 18.85 -37.04
N PHE A 649 37.82 17.84 -36.32
CA PHE A 649 39.02 17.92 -35.47
C PHE A 649 40.34 17.97 -36.30
N GLU A 650 40.43 17.19 -37.35
CA GLU A 650 41.60 17.24 -38.25
C GLU A 650 41.67 18.57 -39.03
N MET A 651 40.55 19.11 -39.48
CA MET A 651 40.49 20.44 -40.12
C MET A 651 40.82 21.59 -39.14
N GLU A 652 40.46 21.53 -37.89
CA GLU A 652 40.88 22.51 -36.87
C GLU A 652 42.36 22.43 -36.52
N GLU A 653 42.98 21.23 -36.57
CA GLU A 653 44.41 21.11 -36.37
C GLU A 653 45.27 21.57 -37.60
N GLU A 654 44.81 21.34 -38.82
CA GLU A 654 45.45 21.86 -40.01
C GLU A 654 45.29 23.41 -40.19
N GLU A 655 44.19 24.02 -39.76
CA GLU A 655 43.99 25.48 -39.83
C GLU A 655 44.71 26.27 -38.71
N ARG A 656 45.07 25.65 -37.61
CA ARG A 656 45.79 26.34 -36.51
C ARG A 656 47.15 26.95 -36.87
N PRO A 657 47.98 26.35 -37.77
CA PRO A 657 49.24 27.02 -38.20
C PRO A 657 49.01 28.22 -39.10
N GLN A 658 47.96 28.24 -39.92
CA GLN A 658 47.75 29.32 -40.89
C GLN A 658 47.14 30.57 -40.23
N ARG A 659 46.30 30.48 -39.25
CA ARG A 659 45.75 31.63 -38.50
C ARG A 659 46.78 32.30 -37.60
N ARG A 660 47.81 31.59 -37.11
CA ARG A 660 48.95 32.22 -36.40
C ARG A 660 49.89 33.02 -37.29
N ARG A 661 49.99 32.70 -38.61
CA ARG A 661 50.76 33.47 -39.56
C ARG A 661 50.06 34.73 -40.05
N ALA A 662 48.72 34.69 -40.18
CA ALA A 662 47.93 35.84 -40.58
C ALA A 662 47.86 36.95 -39.50
N ARG A 663 47.90 36.60 -38.22
CA ARG A 663 47.91 37.61 -37.10
C ARG A 663 49.30 38.20 -36.82
N ARG A 664 50.40 37.70 -37.40
CA ARG A 664 51.74 38.31 -37.31
C ARG A 664 52.10 39.24 -38.45
N GLY A 665 51.22 39.41 -39.43
CA GLY A 665 51.42 40.23 -40.61
C GLY A 665 50.78 41.64 -40.56
N GLU A 666 50.11 42.00 -39.48
CA GLU A 666 49.46 43.31 -39.35
C GLU A 666 50.04 44.22 -38.26
N GLU A 667 51.28 43.99 -37.85
CA GLU A 667 52.05 44.97 -37.06
C GLU A 667 53.35 45.26 -37.80
N PHE A 668 53.25 46.14 -38.84
CA PHE A 668 54.31 47.09 -39.26
C PHE A 668 53.65 48.24 -40.03
#